data_b04678a13726a8a3ff66b451c1c72c9c
#
_entry.id   b04678a13726a8a3ff66b451c1c72c9c
#
_cell.length_a   1.000
_cell.length_b   1.000
_cell.length_c   1.000
_cell.angle_alpha   90.00
_cell.angle_beta   90.00
_cell.angle_gamma   90.00
#
_symmetry.space_group_name_H-M   'P 1'
#
loop_
_entity.id
_entity.type
_entity.pdbx_description
1 polymer ?
#
loop_
_entity_poly.entity_id
_entity_poly.type
_entity_poly.pdbx_seq_one_letter_code
_entity_poly.pdbx_strand_id
1 'polypeptide(L)'
;MAHDFLLILLFSHIISTNVHACNQTERASLLSFASTLSSRPLNWTSVNCCHWKGITCNKDGLVTHLLLSSKGLKGDIFPSSSSLGNLKCLTHLNLSHNSLSGSLETEFFSSLDRLKILDLSFNLLSGKLPFSLPSHNIQTLDLSSNRFHGAIPSSFFQQARNLTSFNVHNNSFSGLIPSSICLQSSPLIRLLDFSLNEFNGSISPGFGKCSKLQVFRAGNNILSGLLPKDIYNATKLEEIAFPFNSLHGAISEKIFNLTNLAILDLSFNQLSGLLPLHFGKLSKLKLLTLDDNHFEGYLPPSLMNCTNLVEIHMATNNLEGDISMLNFSRLSHLSKIDLHQNHFTGTFPTSLYSCQSLKAIRFTANNLKGQIQPEILSLKSLSFLSLIGLTNITGAMKILMHCKSLQILWLAYSFKGEEMLADEGVVDFGGFQNLRVLGFFNCELTGQMPSWLSKLKNVEILFLTGSRITGPIPRSLGTLPKLFYLSLAHNRISGEFPKELCRLPRLVHEEPTTTQVDDYVDLRIFPHSSLIYQQRLSSIPPTLNLSFNYIHGRVPTEIGQIHLVHNLDLSGNNFSGNIPEQISNLKNLEKLSLSINHLSGNIPLSLASLNFLNYFNVSYNNLEGPIPTGTQLQSFNDSAFEGNPKLCGSPLLNECLPINGVDADSKNNQGVDSEHQFPWLYIFTALGFIVGFWGVCGSLIVKKTWRYAYFKFLENVQDRLHVKITVLMTMMKRRLRGA
;
A
#
# COMPACT_ATOMS: atom_id res chain seq x y z
N MET A 1 -46.83 -64.71 -28.72
CA MET A 1 -46.46 -64.64 -27.27
C MET A 1 -45.02 -64.23 -27.03
N ALA A 2 -44.01 -64.74 -27.71
CA ALA A 2 -42.60 -64.26 -27.45
C ALA A 2 -42.30 -62.86 -27.99
N HIS A 3 -42.93 -62.47 -29.12
CA HIS A 3 -42.73 -61.14 -29.71
C HIS A 3 -43.43 -60.02 -28.93
N ASP A 4 -44.57 -60.33 -28.35
CA ASP A 4 -45.34 -59.35 -27.55
C ASP A 4 -44.70 -59.07 -26.17
N PHE A 5 -44.03 -60.10 -25.60
CA PHE A 5 -43.26 -59.94 -24.38
C PHE A 5 -41.99 -59.09 -24.55
N LEU A 6 -41.34 -59.21 -25.73
CA LEU A 6 -40.16 -58.39 -26.07
C LEU A 6 -40.52 -56.92 -26.28
N LEU A 7 -41.69 -56.62 -26.88
CA LEU A 7 -42.21 -55.31 -27.06
C LEU A 7 -42.62 -54.66 -25.71
N ILE A 8 -43.24 -55.42 -24.83
CA ILE A 8 -43.60 -54.95 -23.48
C ILE A 8 -42.35 -54.69 -22.62
N LEU A 9 -41.30 -55.52 -22.71
CA LEU A 9 -40.01 -55.27 -22.08
C LEU A 9 -39.28 -54.05 -22.67
N LEU A 10 -39.32 -53.85 -23.97
CA LEU A 10 -38.77 -52.66 -24.59
C LEU A 10 -39.58 -51.37 -24.23
N PHE A 11 -40.91 -51.47 -24.17
CA PHE A 11 -41.73 -50.33 -23.67
C PHE A 11 -41.57 -50.14 -22.17
N SER A 12 -41.41 -51.16 -21.33
CA SER A 12 -41.13 -51.00 -19.90
C SER A 12 -39.74 -50.44 -19.63
N HIS A 13 -38.77 -50.68 -20.45
CA HIS A 13 -37.43 -50.07 -20.37
C HIS A 13 -37.43 -48.62 -20.87
N ILE A 14 -38.36 -48.23 -21.75
CA ILE A 14 -38.53 -46.84 -22.19
C ILE A 14 -39.27 -46.01 -21.16
N ILE A 15 -40.09 -46.63 -20.26
CA ILE A 15 -40.88 -45.90 -19.24
C ILE A 15 -40.13 -45.76 -17.91
N SER A 16 -38.98 -46.40 -17.67
CA SER A 16 -38.29 -46.39 -16.39
C SER A 16 -36.99 -45.59 -16.31
N THR A 17 -36.76 -44.69 -17.24
CA THR A 17 -35.80 -43.61 -17.03
C THR A 17 -36.53 -42.24 -17.03
N ASN A 18 -37.34 -42.02 -16.02
CA ASN A 18 -37.66 -40.65 -15.61
C ASN A 18 -36.35 -39.99 -15.09
N VAL A 19 -35.39 -39.83 -15.99
CA VAL A 19 -34.38 -38.79 -15.83
C VAL A 19 -35.15 -37.50 -16.05
N HIS A 20 -35.55 -36.83 -14.94
CA HIS A 20 -36.17 -35.54 -15.03
C HIS A 20 -35.22 -34.62 -15.81
N ALA A 21 -35.52 -34.43 -17.09
CA ALA A 21 -34.75 -33.53 -17.95
C ALA A 21 -34.94 -32.12 -17.43
N CYS A 22 -33.92 -31.30 -17.54
CA CYS A 22 -33.97 -29.89 -17.25
C CYS A 22 -35.20 -29.22 -17.89
N ASN A 23 -35.91 -28.39 -17.14
CA ASN A 23 -37.05 -27.64 -17.62
C ASN A 23 -36.66 -26.80 -18.85
N GLN A 24 -37.45 -26.91 -19.96
CA GLN A 24 -37.15 -26.27 -21.24
C GLN A 24 -37.09 -24.73 -21.12
N THR A 25 -37.95 -24.13 -20.29
CA THR A 25 -37.95 -22.68 -20.08
C THR A 25 -36.69 -22.25 -19.34
N GLU A 26 -36.26 -23.00 -18.30
CA GLU A 26 -35.05 -22.69 -17.56
C GLU A 26 -33.80 -22.91 -18.43
N ARG A 27 -33.80 -23.97 -19.27
CA ARG A 27 -32.72 -24.17 -20.24
C ARG A 27 -32.61 -23.02 -21.23
N ALA A 28 -33.72 -22.52 -21.79
CA ALA A 28 -33.75 -21.38 -22.68
C ALA A 28 -33.23 -20.11 -21.98
N SER A 29 -33.61 -19.91 -20.74
CA SER A 29 -33.16 -18.78 -19.91
C SER A 29 -31.66 -18.82 -19.63
N LEU A 30 -31.10 -19.99 -19.33
CA LEU A 30 -29.65 -20.16 -19.16
C LEU A 30 -28.87 -19.91 -20.45
N LEU A 31 -29.37 -20.36 -21.60
CA LEU A 31 -28.75 -20.10 -22.90
C LEU A 31 -28.85 -18.62 -23.28
N SER A 32 -29.99 -17.97 -22.97
CA SER A 32 -30.15 -16.53 -23.14
C SER A 32 -29.13 -15.76 -22.29
N PHE A 33 -28.96 -16.12 -21.02
CA PHE A 33 -27.90 -15.55 -20.16
C PHE A 33 -26.51 -15.79 -20.78
N ALA A 34 -26.20 -17.00 -21.23
CA ALA A 34 -24.91 -17.30 -21.85
C ALA A 34 -24.65 -16.48 -23.12
N SER A 35 -25.70 -16.16 -23.89
CA SER A 35 -25.57 -15.33 -25.11
C SER A 35 -25.27 -13.86 -24.86
N THR A 36 -25.55 -13.35 -23.65
CA THR A 36 -25.18 -11.98 -23.23
C THR A 36 -23.71 -11.83 -22.89
N LEU A 37 -23.00 -12.96 -22.69
CA LEU A 37 -21.61 -12.97 -22.32
C LEU A 37 -20.72 -12.83 -23.56
N SER A 38 -19.81 -11.89 -23.54
CA SER A 38 -18.81 -11.65 -24.60
C SER A 38 -17.55 -12.52 -24.47
N SER A 39 -17.50 -13.41 -23.49
CA SER A 39 -16.41 -14.31 -23.19
C SER A 39 -16.48 -15.63 -23.96
N ARG A 40 -15.48 -16.52 -23.76
CA ARG A 40 -15.51 -17.88 -24.33
C ARG A 40 -16.81 -18.60 -23.95
N PRO A 41 -17.46 -19.31 -24.89
CA PRO A 41 -18.75 -19.94 -24.63
C PRO A 41 -18.64 -20.93 -23.46
N LEU A 42 -19.59 -20.87 -22.58
CA LEU A 42 -19.83 -21.92 -21.59
C LEU A 42 -20.18 -23.17 -22.41
N ASN A 43 -19.46 -24.28 -22.25
CA ASN A 43 -19.68 -25.53 -22.99
C ASN A 43 -21.01 -26.21 -22.59
N TRP A 44 -22.12 -25.51 -22.75
CA TRP A 44 -23.49 -25.91 -22.40
C TRP A 44 -24.19 -26.50 -23.64
N THR A 45 -23.72 -27.66 -24.09
CA THR A 45 -24.17 -28.28 -25.35
C THR A 45 -25.17 -29.40 -25.16
N SER A 46 -25.18 -30.07 -23.98
CA SER A 46 -26.11 -31.18 -23.75
C SER A 46 -27.57 -30.73 -23.68
N VAL A 47 -28.50 -31.61 -24.01
CA VAL A 47 -29.95 -31.36 -23.93
C VAL A 47 -30.39 -31.12 -22.50
N ASN A 48 -29.81 -31.86 -21.53
CA ASN A 48 -30.12 -31.73 -20.13
C ASN A 48 -29.19 -30.70 -19.45
N CYS A 49 -29.72 -29.51 -19.09
CA CYS A 49 -28.95 -28.46 -18.44
C CYS A 49 -28.47 -28.81 -17.03
N CYS A 50 -29.09 -29.77 -16.36
CA CYS A 50 -28.66 -30.25 -15.04
C CYS A 50 -27.30 -30.95 -15.08
N HIS A 51 -26.81 -31.33 -16.25
CA HIS A 51 -25.45 -31.87 -16.45
C HIS A 51 -24.42 -30.78 -16.85
N TRP A 52 -24.86 -29.52 -17.00
CA TRP A 52 -23.95 -28.44 -17.34
C TRP A 52 -23.07 -28.08 -16.16
N LYS A 53 -21.81 -27.80 -16.45
CA LYS A 53 -20.86 -27.40 -15.40
C LYS A 53 -21.32 -26.12 -14.73
N GLY A 54 -21.47 -26.16 -13.39
CA GLY A 54 -21.94 -25.05 -12.58
C GLY A 54 -23.45 -25.01 -12.37
N ILE A 55 -24.23 -25.95 -12.93
CA ILE A 55 -25.67 -26.09 -12.73
C ILE A 55 -25.95 -27.27 -11.78
N THR A 56 -26.90 -27.05 -10.85
CA THR A 56 -27.45 -28.12 -10.02
C THR A 56 -28.97 -27.99 -10.02
N CYS A 57 -29.67 -29.11 -10.20
CA CYS A 57 -31.11 -29.15 -10.18
C CYS A 57 -31.66 -29.93 -8.96
N ASN A 58 -32.92 -29.71 -8.65
CA ASN A 58 -33.66 -30.54 -7.70
C ASN A 58 -34.16 -31.84 -8.37
N LYS A 59 -34.94 -32.65 -7.62
CA LYS A 59 -35.50 -33.92 -8.11
C LYS A 59 -36.50 -33.76 -9.27
N ASP A 60 -37.06 -32.55 -9.42
CA ASP A 60 -38.05 -32.22 -10.45
C ASP A 60 -37.38 -31.63 -11.70
N GLY A 61 -36.04 -31.62 -11.79
CA GLY A 61 -35.29 -31.09 -12.91
C GLY A 61 -35.26 -29.54 -12.94
N LEU A 62 -35.61 -28.86 -11.85
CA LEU A 62 -35.56 -27.40 -11.75
C LEU A 62 -34.23 -26.93 -11.17
N VAL A 63 -33.65 -25.87 -11.76
CA VAL A 63 -32.35 -25.32 -11.39
C VAL A 63 -32.40 -24.67 -10.00
N THR A 64 -31.57 -25.15 -9.09
CA THR A 64 -31.43 -24.65 -7.72
C THR A 64 -30.13 -23.92 -7.47
N HIS A 65 -29.08 -24.24 -8.21
CA HIS A 65 -27.75 -23.60 -8.06
C HIS A 65 -27.21 -23.22 -9.45
N LEU A 66 -26.67 -22.01 -9.54
CA LEU A 66 -25.87 -21.52 -10.66
C LEU A 66 -24.54 -20.99 -10.11
N LEU A 67 -23.48 -21.81 -10.27
CA LEU A 67 -22.16 -21.59 -9.68
C LEU A 67 -21.11 -21.44 -10.77
N LEU A 68 -20.81 -20.20 -11.17
CA LEU A 68 -19.90 -19.84 -12.27
C LEU A 68 -18.75 -18.94 -11.80
N SER A 69 -18.29 -19.12 -10.57
CA SER A 69 -17.14 -18.37 -10.04
C SER A 69 -15.86 -18.67 -10.84
N SER A 70 -15.04 -17.62 -11.08
CA SER A 70 -13.72 -17.72 -11.72
C SER A 70 -13.74 -18.39 -13.11
N LYS A 71 -14.74 -18.06 -13.93
CA LYS A 71 -14.87 -18.59 -15.32
C LYS A 71 -14.39 -17.62 -16.39
N GLY A 72 -13.88 -16.44 -16.01
CA GLY A 72 -13.45 -15.41 -16.94
C GLY A 72 -14.60 -14.82 -17.75
N LEU A 73 -15.81 -14.84 -17.19
CA LEU A 73 -17.01 -14.32 -17.83
C LEU A 73 -16.91 -12.79 -17.97
N LYS A 74 -17.30 -12.29 -19.14
CA LYS A 74 -17.34 -10.87 -19.49
C LYS A 74 -18.67 -10.55 -20.14
N GLY A 75 -19.18 -9.35 -19.93
CA GLY A 75 -20.43 -8.87 -20.54
C GLY A 75 -21.35 -8.27 -19.50
N ASP A 76 -22.51 -7.82 -19.94
CA ASP A 76 -23.55 -7.29 -19.08
C ASP A 76 -24.39 -8.43 -18.51
N ILE A 77 -24.56 -8.47 -17.20
CA ILE A 77 -25.37 -9.50 -16.53
C ILE A 77 -26.87 -9.31 -16.87
N PHE A 78 -27.31 -8.06 -17.08
CA PHE A 78 -28.74 -7.69 -17.13
C PHE A 78 -29.09 -6.82 -18.34
N PRO A 79 -28.81 -7.27 -19.58
CA PRO A 79 -29.05 -6.45 -20.79
C PRO A 79 -30.51 -6.36 -21.23
N SER A 80 -31.44 -6.22 -20.36
CA SER A 80 -32.90 -6.19 -20.48
C SER A 80 -33.60 -7.46 -19.99
N SER A 81 -34.45 -7.27 -19.01
CA SER A 81 -35.45 -8.22 -18.50
C SER A 81 -35.02 -9.70 -18.44
N SER A 82 -34.22 -10.07 -17.39
CA SER A 82 -34.58 -11.23 -16.59
C SER A 82 -34.52 -12.63 -17.18
N SER A 83 -33.54 -12.95 -18.05
CA SER A 83 -33.37 -14.39 -18.40
C SER A 83 -33.19 -15.27 -17.15
N LEU A 84 -32.37 -14.83 -16.17
CA LEU A 84 -32.18 -15.56 -14.91
C LEU A 84 -33.41 -15.50 -13.97
N GLY A 85 -34.27 -14.52 -14.08
CA GLY A 85 -35.50 -14.40 -13.29
C GLY A 85 -36.52 -15.51 -13.52
N ASN A 86 -36.38 -16.29 -14.60
CA ASN A 86 -37.22 -17.45 -14.86
C ASN A 86 -36.79 -18.70 -14.06
N LEU A 87 -35.64 -18.68 -13.38
CA LEU A 87 -35.15 -19.78 -12.53
C LEU A 87 -35.85 -19.73 -11.16
N LYS A 88 -37.16 -20.05 -11.14
CA LYS A 88 -38.02 -19.90 -9.95
C LYS A 88 -37.62 -20.71 -8.72
N CYS A 89 -36.77 -21.75 -8.89
CA CYS A 89 -36.26 -22.56 -7.79
C CYS A 89 -34.81 -22.21 -7.41
N LEU A 90 -34.23 -21.14 -8.00
CA LEU A 90 -32.84 -20.76 -7.73
C LEU A 90 -32.67 -20.31 -6.27
N THR A 91 -31.80 -21.03 -5.56
CA THR A 91 -31.45 -20.75 -4.17
C THR A 91 -30.03 -20.22 -4.00
N HIS A 92 -29.13 -20.56 -4.92
CA HIS A 92 -27.72 -20.18 -4.88
C HIS A 92 -27.29 -19.62 -6.24
N LEU A 93 -26.88 -18.37 -6.26
CA LEU A 93 -26.28 -17.70 -7.41
C LEU A 93 -24.89 -17.21 -7.03
N ASN A 94 -23.87 -17.80 -7.64
CA ASN A 94 -22.48 -17.37 -7.49
C ASN A 94 -21.85 -17.11 -8.84
N LEU A 95 -21.58 -15.83 -9.13
CA LEU A 95 -20.91 -15.34 -10.34
C LEU A 95 -19.62 -14.59 -10.00
N SER A 96 -19.07 -14.83 -8.81
CA SER A 96 -17.90 -14.11 -8.29
C SER A 96 -16.62 -14.33 -9.12
N HIS A 97 -15.65 -13.43 -8.96
CA HIS A 97 -14.35 -13.49 -9.64
C HIS A 97 -14.44 -13.61 -11.16
N ASN A 98 -15.22 -12.71 -11.78
CA ASN A 98 -15.37 -12.57 -13.20
C ASN A 98 -15.13 -11.10 -13.64
N SER A 99 -15.49 -10.74 -14.86
CA SER A 99 -15.44 -9.36 -15.38
C SER A 99 -16.81 -8.92 -15.88
N LEU A 100 -17.85 -9.27 -15.11
CA LEU A 100 -19.23 -8.95 -15.43
C LEU A 100 -19.53 -7.48 -15.12
N SER A 101 -20.29 -6.81 -15.97
CA SER A 101 -20.72 -5.42 -15.84
C SER A 101 -22.25 -5.32 -15.76
N GLY A 102 -22.75 -4.10 -15.59
CA GLY A 102 -24.18 -3.82 -15.48
C GLY A 102 -24.59 -3.34 -14.10
N SER A 103 -25.89 -3.08 -13.92
CA SER A 103 -26.49 -2.64 -12.65
C SER A 103 -27.50 -3.64 -12.14
N LEU A 104 -27.75 -3.67 -10.82
CA LEU A 104 -28.76 -4.51 -10.23
C LEU A 104 -30.14 -3.84 -10.39
N GLU A 105 -30.91 -4.29 -11.35
CA GLU A 105 -32.27 -3.77 -11.60
C GLU A 105 -33.27 -4.35 -10.59
N THR A 106 -34.25 -3.53 -10.17
CA THR A 106 -35.26 -3.92 -9.20
C THR A 106 -36.09 -5.12 -9.66
N GLU A 107 -36.42 -5.19 -10.95
CA GLU A 107 -37.18 -6.29 -11.55
C GLU A 107 -36.45 -7.63 -11.46
N PHE A 108 -35.14 -7.63 -11.71
CA PHE A 108 -34.35 -8.83 -11.55
C PHE A 108 -34.35 -9.32 -10.09
N PHE A 109 -34.11 -8.41 -9.15
CA PHE A 109 -34.11 -8.76 -7.73
C PHE A 109 -35.45 -9.36 -7.29
N SER A 110 -36.56 -8.77 -7.68
CA SER A 110 -37.89 -9.25 -7.31
C SER A 110 -38.26 -10.59 -7.95
N SER A 111 -37.58 -11.02 -9.00
CA SER A 111 -37.88 -12.29 -9.67
C SER A 111 -37.25 -13.54 -9.01
N LEU A 112 -36.25 -13.35 -8.11
CA LEU A 112 -35.50 -14.43 -7.44
C LEU A 112 -35.96 -14.62 -5.97
N ASP A 113 -37.23 -14.90 -5.76
CA ASP A 113 -37.91 -14.94 -4.46
C ASP A 113 -37.46 -16.06 -3.50
N ARG A 114 -36.79 -17.09 -4.03
CA ARG A 114 -36.24 -18.22 -3.24
C ARG A 114 -34.74 -18.15 -2.96
N LEU A 115 -34.10 -17.11 -3.42
CA LEU A 115 -32.65 -16.97 -3.31
C LEU A 115 -32.20 -16.91 -1.84
N LYS A 116 -31.21 -17.75 -1.49
CA LYS A 116 -30.59 -17.80 -0.15
C LYS A 116 -29.17 -17.22 -0.17
N ILE A 117 -28.41 -17.50 -1.22
CA ILE A 117 -27.05 -17.03 -1.37
C ILE A 117 -26.93 -16.30 -2.71
N LEU A 118 -26.47 -15.06 -2.65
CA LEU A 118 -26.09 -14.25 -3.78
C LEU A 118 -24.64 -13.77 -3.57
N ASP A 119 -23.75 -14.28 -4.42
CA ASP A 119 -22.34 -13.87 -4.47
C ASP A 119 -22.01 -13.34 -5.86
N LEU A 120 -21.86 -12.01 -5.94
CA LEU A 120 -21.45 -11.27 -7.14
C LEU A 120 -20.10 -10.59 -6.95
N SER A 121 -19.34 -10.99 -5.95
CA SER A 121 -18.07 -10.35 -5.57
C SER A 121 -17.03 -10.41 -6.70
N PHE A 122 -16.07 -9.48 -6.67
CA PHE A 122 -14.98 -9.41 -7.65
C PHE A 122 -15.46 -9.38 -9.10
N ASN A 123 -16.23 -8.32 -9.44
CA ASN A 123 -16.73 -8.05 -10.79
C ASN A 123 -16.60 -6.54 -11.11
N LEU A 124 -17.26 -6.10 -12.19
CA LEU A 124 -17.27 -4.71 -12.63
C LEU A 124 -18.70 -4.12 -12.54
N LEU A 125 -19.55 -4.71 -11.69
CA LEU A 125 -20.92 -4.26 -11.48
C LEU A 125 -20.97 -2.85 -10.90
N SER A 126 -21.95 -2.06 -11.30
CA SER A 126 -22.06 -0.66 -10.92
C SER A 126 -23.50 -0.24 -10.64
N GLY A 127 -23.71 1.04 -10.33
CA GLY A 127 -25.04 1.56 -10.05
C GLY A 127 -25.38 1.59 -8.56
N LYS A 128 -26.60 1.96 -8.24
CA LYS A 128 -27.14 2.00 -6.87
C LYS A 128 -27.81 0.68 -6.53
N LEU A 129 -27.86 0.36 -5.23
CA LEU A 129 -28.67 -0.78 -4.79
C LEU A 129 -30.16 -0.48 -4.96
N PRO A 130 -30.97 -1.49 -5.33
CA PRO A 130 -32.44 -1.38 -5.35
C PRO A 130 -32.99 -1.15 -3.93
N PHE A 131 -34.26 -0.80 -3.82
CA PHE A 131 -34.90 -0.48 -2.55
C PHE A 131 -35.19 -1.68 -1.66
N SER A 132 -35.11 -2.91 -2.19
CA SER A 132 -35.42 -4.15 -1.46
C SER A 132 -34.42 -5.26 -1.81
N LEU A 133 -34.29 -6.24 -0.93
CA LEU A 133 -33.55 -7.48 -1.16
C LEU A 133 -34.23 -8.36 -2.21
N PRO A 134 -33.46 -9.28 -2.87
CA PRO A 134 -34.01 -10.17 -3.90
C PRO A 134 -35.00 -11.20 -3.33
N SER A 135 -34.84 -11.57 -2.07
CA SER A 135 -35.65 -12.61 -1.44
C SER A 135 -35.75 -12.38 0.06
N HIS A 136 -36.91 -12.70 0.65
CA HIS A 136 -37.07 -12.79 2.10
C HIS A 136 -36.21 -13.90 2.75
N ASN A 137 -35.80 -14.88 1.93
CA ASN A 137 -34.98 -16.04 2.36
C ASN A 137 -33.48 -15.82 2.26
N ILE A 138 -33.04 -14.63 1.79
CA ILE A 138 -31.62 -14.33 1.62
C ILE A 138 -30.87 -14.47 2.95
N GLN A 139 -29.79 -15.24 2.94
CA GLN A 139 -28.91 -15.51 4.08
C GLN A 139 -27.55 -14.87 3.90
N THR A 140 -27.02 -14.91 2.69
CA THR A 140 -25.73 -14.32 2.34
C THR A 140 -25.86 -13.44 1.12
N LEU A 141 -25.42 -12.20 1.25
CA LEU A 141 -25.33 -11.24 0.16
C LEU A 141 -23.88 -10.69 0.14
N ASP A 142 -23.13 -11.08 -0.90
CA ASP A 142 -21.79 -10.61 -1.15
C ASP A 142 -21.73 -9.84 -2.48
N LEU A 143 -21.51 -8.53 -2.37
CA LEU A 143 -21.35 -7.60 -3.49
C LEU A 143 -19.95 -6.97 -3.50
N SER A 144 -19.02 -7.53 -2.74
CA SER A 144 -17.69 -6.96 -2.53
C SER A 144 -16.88 -6.85 -3.82
N SER A 145 -15.93 -5.92 -3.83
CA SER A 145 -15.01 -5.69 -4.95
C SER A 145 -15.73 -5.50 -6.29
N ASN A 146 -16.56 -4.46 -6.34
CA ASN A 146 -17.32 -4.00 -7.49
C ASN A 146 -17.21 -2.47 -7.63
N ARG A 147 -18.13 -1.85 -8.36
CA ARG A 147 -18.22 -0.40 -8.60
C ARG A 147 -19.56 0.18 -8.18
N PHE A 148 -20.24 -0.45 -7.23
CA PHE A 148 -21.50 0.06 -6.68
C PHE A 148 -21.28 1.38 -5.96
N HIS A 149 -22.24 2.28 -6.03
CA HIS A 149 -22.12 3.62 -5.47
C HIS A 149 -23.44 4.13 -4.86
N GLY A 150 -23.37 5.28 -4.17
CA GLY A 150 -24.53 5.92 -3.54
C GLY A 150 -24.85 5.33 -2.17
N ALA A 151 -25.91 5.82 -1.56
CA ALA A 151 -26.32 5.36 -0.24
C ALA A 151 -27.09 4.04 -0.30
N ILE A 152 -26.90 3.19 0.71
CA ILE A 152 -27.71 1.99 0.89
C ILE A 152 -29.06 2.43 1.45
N PRO A 153 -30.18 2.19 0.73
CA PRO A 153 -31.51 2.60 1.21
C PRO A 153 -31.86 1.95 2.55
N SER A 154 -32.43 2.71 3.48
CA SER A 154 -32.85 2.17 4.79
C SER A 154 -33.92 1.06 4.66
N SER A 155 -34.76 1.13 3.61
CA SER A 155 -35.75 0.12 3.27
C SER A 155 -35.14 -1.21 2.78
N PHE A 156 -33.88 -1.20 2.31
CA PHE A 156 -33.23 -2.39 1.74
C PHE A 156 -33.26 -3.60 2.66
N PHE A 157 -33.17 -3.37 3.96
CA PHE A 157 -33.16 -4.45 4.95
C PHE A 157 -34.52 -4.77 5.58
N GLN A 158 -35.59 -4.07 5.25
CA GLN A 158 -36.91 -4.26 5.93
C GLN A 158 -37.41 -5.70 5.93
N GLN A 159 -37.01 -6.47 4.93
CA GLN A 159 -37.45 -7.86 4.77
C GLN A 159 -36.32 -8.90 5.00
N ALA A 160 -35.19 -8.48 5.52
CA ALA A 160 -33.98 -9.29 5.65
C ALA A 160 -33.97 -10.23 6.88
N ARG A 161 -35.07 -10.89 7.18
CA ARG A 161 -35.24 -11.66 8.45
C ARG A 161 -34.24 -12.83 8.59
N ASN A 162 -33.76 -13.39 7.48
CA ASN A 162 -32.88 -14.53 7.45
C ASN A 162 -31.41 -14.17 7.16
N LEU A 163 -31.11 -12.88 6.95
CA LEU A 163 -29.77 -12.44 6.57
C LEU A 163 -28.76 -12.71 7.70
N THR A 164 -27.71 -13.43 7.37
CA THR A 164 -26.60 -13.77 8.29
C THR A 164 -25.30 -13.07 7.92
N SER A 165 -25.11 -12.72 6.63
CA SER A 165 -23.90 -12.09 6.13
C SER A 165 -24.25 -11.04 5.08
N PHE A 166 -23.72 -9.81 5.26
CA PHE A 166 -23.81 -8.71 4.32
C PHE A 166 -22.42 -8.14 4.12
N ASN A 167 -21.93 -8.24 2.89
CA ASN A 167 -20.60 -7.80 2.51
C ASN A 167 -20.66 -6.88 1.27
N VAL A 168 -20.23 -5.62 1.46
CA VAL A 168 -20.10 -4.60 0.41
C VAL A 168 -18.69 -4.01 0.36
N HIS A 169 -17.72 -4.73 0.89
CA HIS A 169 -16.31 -4.35 0.91
C HIS A 169 -15.81 -3.92 -0.48
N ASN A 170 -14.96 -2.91 -0.53
CA ASN A 170 -14.29 -2.42 -1.75
C ASN A 170 -15.27 -2.07 -2.87
N ASN A 171 -16.00 -0.99 -2.65
CA ASN A 171 -16.93 -0.35 -3.57
C ASN A 171 -16.84 1.19 -3.43
N SER A 172 -17.82 1.94 -3.93
CA SER A 172 -17.94 3.41 -3.76
C SER A 172 -19.25 3.80 -3.06
N PHE A 173 -19.75 2.98 -2.13
CA PHE A 173 -20.91 3.32 -1.33
C PHE A 173 -20.65 4.53 -0.44
N SER A 174 -21.66 5.39 -0.29
CA SER A 174 -21.56 6.64 0.47
C SER A 174 -22.75 6.82 1.43
N GLY A 175 -22.75 7.90 2.21
CA GLY A 175 -23.78 8.16 3.20
C GLY A 175 -23.55 7.39 4.50
N LEU A 176 -24.59 7.23 5.31
CA LEU A 176 -24.50 6.59 6.61
C LEU A 176 -24.51 5.05 6.50
N ILE A 177 -23.77 4.38 7.36
CA ILE A 177 -23.90 2.93 7.53
C ILE A 177 -25.30 2.64 8.12
N PRO A 178 -26.14 1.82 7.46
CA PRO A 178 -27.53 1.64 7.85
C PRO A 178 -27.68 0.72 9.06
N SER A 179 -27.89 1.28 10.24
CA SER A 179 -28.20 0.51 11.48
C SER A 179 -29.57 -0.18 11.44
N SER A 180 -30.42 0.16 10.45
CA SER A 180 -31.73 -0.48 10.22
C SER A 180 -31.62 -2.00 10.06
N ILE A 181 -30.46 -2.51 9.58
CA ILE A 181 -30.20 -3.95 9.49
C ILE A 181 -30.35 -4.67 10.84
N CYS A 182 -29.99 -4.03 11.96
CA CYS A 182 -30.13 -4.58 13.31
C CYS A 182 -31.43 -4.20 14.01
N LEU A 183 -32.03 -3.06 13.62
CA LEU A 183 -33.23 -2.55 14.28
C LEU A 183 -34.52 -3.16 13.75
N GLN A 184 -34.59 -3.41 12.44
CA GLN A 184 -35.85 -3.76 11.76
C GLN A 184 -35.87 -5.18 11.19
N SER A 185 -34.70 -5.84 10.98
CA SER A 185 -34.71 -6.92 10.02
C SER A 185 -34.10 -8.23 10.47
N SER A 186 -32.89 -8.28 11.03
CA SER A 186 -32.25 -9.58 11.18
C SER A 186 -31.59 -9.82 12.53
N PRO A 187 -32.28 -10.61 13.40
CA PRO A 187 -31.63 -11.10 14.62
C PRO A 187 -30.49 -12.12 14.33
N LEU A 188 -30.33 -12.57 13.08
CA LEU A 188 -29.44 -13.66 12.70
C LEU A 188 -28.11 -13.16 12.15
N ILE A 189 -27.97 -11.85 11.91
CA ILE A 189 -26.75 -11.28 11.29
C ILE A 189 -25.50 -11.60 12.13
N ARG A 190 -24.45 -12.10 11.43
CA ARG A 190 -23.17 -12.48 12.02
C ARG A 190 -22.02 -11.67 11.45
N LEU A 191 -22.08 -11.32 10.16
CA LEU A 191 -21.03 -10.58 9.48
C LEU A 191 -21.61 -9.34 8.79
N LEU A 192 -20.96 -8.21 9.08
CA LEU A 192 -21.14 -6.93 8.40
C LEU A 192 -19.78 -6.42 7.94
N ASP A 193 -19.61 -6.25 6.63
CA ASP A 193 -18.41 -5.67 6.08
C ASP A 193 -18.72 -4.52 5.11
N PHE A 194 -18.43 -3.29 5.57
CA PHE A 194 -18.58 -2.03 4.84
C PHE A 194 -17.23 -1.41 4.49
N SER A 195 -16.13 -2.11 4.71
CA SER A 195 -14.78 -1.55 4.55
C SER A 195 -14.43 -1.21 3.10
N LEU A 196 -13.45 -0.31 2.91
CA LEU A 196 -13.03 0.21 1.60
C LEU A 196 -14.20 0.77 0.78
N ASN A 197 -14.84 1.82 1.32
CA ASN A 197 -15.93 2.56 0.69
C ASN A 197 -15.81 4.07 0.99
N GLU A 198 -16.86 4.83 0.72
CA GLU A 198 -16.98 6.27 0.97
C GLU A 198 -18.05 6.58 2.03
N PHE A 199 -18.37 5.63 2.93
CA PHE A 199 -19.32 5.87 4.01
C PHE A 199 -18.82 7.01 4.91
N ASN A 200 -19.73 7.90 5.29
CA ASN A 200 -19.44 9.11 6.06
C ASN A 200 -20.37 9.30 7.26
N GLY A 201 -20.08 10.33 8.05
CA GLY A 201 -20.85 10.62 9.26
C GLY A 201 -20.61 9.64 10.40
N SER A 202 -21.44 9.66 11.42
CA SER A 202 -21.27 8.81 12.59
C SER A 202 -21.87 7.41 12.40
N ILE A 203 -21.30 6.42 13.08
CA ILE A 203 -21.89 5.08 13.18
C ILE A 203 -23.16 5.20 14.06
N SER A 204 -24.32 5.11 13.43
CA SER A 204 -25.61 5.27 14.11
C SER A 204 -25.82 4.19 15.16
N PRO A 205 -26.47 4.49 16.31
CA PRO A 205 -26.91 3.47 17.26
C PRO A 205 -27.84 2.44 16.62
N GLY A 206 -27.82 1.22 17.15
CA GLY A 206 -28.69 0.12 16.67
C GLY A 206 -27.95 -1.21 16.53
N PHE A 207 -26.64 -1.20 16.30
CA PHE A 207 -25.86 -2.42 16.09
C PHE A 207 -25.82 -3.34 17.31
N GLY A 208 -25.98 -2.80 18.52
CA GLY A 208 -26.14 -3.59 19.75
C GLY A 208 -27.37 -4.49 19.79
N LYS A 209 -28.35 -4.30 18.89
CA LYS A 209 -29.52 -5.17 18.75
C LYS A 209 -29.21 -6.45 17.97
N CYS A 210 -28.13 -6.49 17.18
CA CYS A 210 -27.66 -7.68 16.47
C CYS A 210 -27.03 -8.69 17.43
N SER A 211 -27.86 -9.46 18.16
CA SER A 211 -27.40 -10.36 19.23
C SER A 211 -26.49 -11.52 18.77
N LYS A 212 -26.40 -11.76 17.45
CA LYS A 212 -25.53 -12.80 16.84
C LYS A 212 -24.32 -12.24 16.12
N LEU A 213 -24.15 -10.91 16.08
CA LEU A 213 -23.08 -10.25 15.35
C LEU A 213 -21.69 -10.69 15.88
N GLN A 214 -20.89 -11.24 15.00
CA GLN A 214 -19.54 -11.75 15.28
C GLN A 214 -18.47 -10.85 14.67
N VAL A 215 -18.69 -10.36 13.43
CA VAL A 215 -17.70 -9.57 12.68
C VAL A 215 -18.34 -8.26 12.23
N PHE A 216 -17.70 -7.16 12.60
CA PHE A 216 -18.09 -5.84 12.12
C PHE A 216 -16.86 -5.07 11.61
N ARG A 217 -16.81 -4.90 10.30
CA ARG A 217 -15.74 -4.18 9.61
C ARG A 217 -16.29 -2.95 8.90
N ALA A 218 -15.62 -1.83 9.07
CA ALA A 218 -15.93 -0.56 8.39
C ALA A 218 -14.65 0.30 8.19
N GLY A 219 -13.50 -0.32 8.09
CA GLY A 219 -12.24 0.36 7.86
C GLY A 219 -12.13 1.01 6.47
N ASN A 220 -11.23 1.98 6.31
CA ASN A 220 -11.02 2.71 5.06
C ASN A 220 -12.31 3.35 4.52
N ASN A 221 -12.86 4.25 5.33
CA ASN A 221 -14.03 5.06 5.02
C ASN A 221 -13.80 6.51 5.48
N ILE A 222 -14.86 7.31 5.54
CA ILE A 222 -14.84 8.71 6.02
C ILE A 222 -15.74 8.83 7.26
N LEU A 223 -15.79 7.78 8.07
CA LEU A 223 -16.60 7.75 9.28
C LEU A 223 -16.04 8.68 10.35
N SER A 224 -16.91 9.31 11.11
CA SER A 224 -16.57 10.27 12.16
C SER A 224 -17.41 10.05 13.41
N GLY A 225 -17.21 10.87 14.43
CA GLY A 225 -18.00 10.77 15.67
C GLY A 225 -17.44 9.72 16.63
N LEU A 226 -18.22 9.43 17.67
CA LEU A 226 -17.85 8.49 18.73
C LEU A 226 -18.20 7.05 18.34
N LEU A 227 -17.51 6.09 18.95
CA LEU A 227 -17.97 4.70 18.93
C LEU A 227 -19.37 4.60 19.57
N PRO A 228 -20.36 3.97 18.91
CA PRO A 228 -21.73 3.94 19.42
C PRO A 228 -21.80 3.14 20.72
N LYS A 229 -22.37 3.75 21.77
CA LYS A 229 -22.39 3.16 23.13
C LYS A 229 -23.11 1.82 23.20
N ASP A 230 -24.03 1.54 22.30
CA ASP A 230 -24.82 0.31 22.26
C ASP A 230 -24.10 -0.87 21.61
N ILE A 231 -23.00 -0.64 20.83
CA ILE A 231 -22.24 -1.72 20.21
C ILE A 231 -21.73 -2.75 21.23
N TYR A 232 -21.46 -2.27 22.45
CA TYR A 232 -21.02 -3.11 23.57
C TYR A 232 -22.08 -4.09 24.09
N ASN A 233 -23.34 -4.02 23.57
CA ASN A 233 -24.40 -4.99 23.84
C ASN A 233 -24.36 -6.19 22.87
N ALA A 234 -23.64 -6.11 21.78
CA ALA A 234 -23.45 -7.21 20.84
C ALA A 234 -22.38 -8.20 21.36
N THR A 235 -22.69 -8.88 22.46
CA THR A 235 -21.73 -9.71 23.24
C THR A 235 -21.14 -10.92 22.51
N LYS A 236 -21.59 -11.19 21.27
CA LYS A 236 -21.03 -12.24 20.41
C LYS A 236 -19.90 -11.71 19.49
N LEU A 237 -19.64 -10.40 19.50
CA LEU A 237 -18.58 -9.83 18.70
C LEU A 237 -17.23 -10.46 19.01
N GLU A 238 -16.60 -10.93 17.93
CA GLU A 238 -15.26 -11.51 17.88
C GLU A 238 -14.28 -10.56 17.19
N GLU A 239 -14.78 -9.70 16.28
CA GLU A 239 -13.99 -8.73 15.54
C GLU A 239 -14.71 -7.38 15.42
N ILE A 240 -13.97 -6.32 15.77
CA ILE A 240 -14.29 -4.91 15.47
C ILE A 240 -13.08 -4.34 14.72
N ALA A 241 -13.27 -3.95 13.45
CA ALA A 241 -12.22 -3.38 12.64
C ALA A 241 -12.70 -2.13 11.88
N PHE A 242 -12.33 -0.94 12.40
CA PHE A 242 -12.65 0.37 11.85
C PHE A 242 -11.41 1.23 11.54
N PRO A 243 -10.29 0.64 11.04
CA PRO A 243 -9.09 1.43 10.78
C PRO A 243 -9.33 2.45 9.66
N PHE A 244 -8.45 3.48 9.59
CA PHE A 244 -8.48 4.51 8.55
C PHE A 244 -9.83 5.20 8.42
N ASN A 245 -10.25 5.88 9.51
CA ASN A 245 -11.43 6.73 9.57
C ASN A 245 -11.11 8.05 10.30
N SER A 246 -12.12 8.78 10.73
CA SER A 246 -12.00 9.99 11.55
C SER A 246 -12.79 9.86 12.86
N LEU A 247 -12.86 8.64 13.41
CA LEU A 247 -13.51 8.37 14.70
C LEU A 247 -12.72 9.05 15.81
N HIS A 248 -13.40 9.64 16.79
CA HIS A 248 -12.76 10.38 17.87
C HIS A 248 -13.35 10.00 19.26
N GLY A 249 -12.75 10.56 20.33
CA GLY A 249 -13.15 10.31 21.71
C GLY A 249 -12.54 9.04 22.30
N ALA A 250 -12.95 8.64 23.48
CA ALA A 250 -12.36 7.55 24.23
C ALA A 250 -13.05 6.21 24.00
N ILE A 251 -12.31 5.12 24.14
CA ILE A 251 -12.85 3.76 24.22
C ILE A 251 -13.51 3.60 25.59
N SER A 252 -14.80 3.24 25.61
CA SER A 252 -15.54 3.06 26.87
C SER A 252 -15.13 1.76 27.59
N GLU A 253 -15.11 1.79 28.93
CA GLU A 253 -14.97 0.59 29.78
C GLU A 253 -16.00 -0.51 29.46
N LYS A 254 -17.14 -0.17 28.83
CA LYS A 254 -18.14 -1.14 28.37
C LYS A 254 -17.62 -2.10 27.29
N ILE A 255 -16.47 -1.82 26.68
CA ILE A 255 -15.81 -2.76 25.74
C ILE A 255 -15.58 -4.13 26.35
N PHE A 256 -15.40 -4.20 27.67
CA PHE A 256 -15.21 -5.47 28.41
C PHE A 256 -16.45 -6.34 28.52
N ASN A 257 -17.61 -5.89 28.07
CA ASN A 257 -18.79 -6.75 27.87
C ASN A 257 -18.60 -7.69 26.66
N LEU A 258 -17.67 -7.36 25.75
CA LEU A 258 -17.38 -8.13 24.54
C LEU A 258 -16.34 -9.24 24.82
N THR A 259 -16.67 -10.15 25.75
CA THR A 259 -15.74 -11.20 26.21
C THR A 259 -15.30 -12.19 25.13
N ASN A 260 -15.94 -12.18 23.96
CA ASN A 260 -15.55 -12.98 22.79
C ASN A 260 -14.58 -12.27 21.86
N LEU A 261 -14.28 -10.99 22.10
CA LEU A 261 -13.47 -10.17 21.20
C LEU A 261 -12.07 -10.75 21.05
N ALA A 262 -11.72 -11.08 19.80
CA ALA A 262 -10.42 -11.60 19.40
C ALA A 262 -9.60 -10.57 18.62
N ILE A 263 -10.27 -9.68 17.88
CA ILE A 263 -9.63 -8.64 17.06
C ILE A 263 -10.29 -7.30 17.39
N LEU A 264 -9.45 -6.34 17.81
CA LEU A 264 -9.81 -4.94 17.96
C LEU A 264 -8.83 -4.10 17.16
N ASP A 265 -9.28 -3.62 15.99
CA ASP A 265 -8.50 -2.73 15.14
C ASP A 265 -9.23 -1.38 14.98
N LEU A 266 -8.69 -0.36 15.63
CA LEU A 266 -9.16 1.02 15.59
C LEU A 266 -8.04 1.99 15.13
N SER A 267 -7.02 1.46 14.45
CA SER A 267 -5.87 2.23 14.03
C SER A 267 -6.23 3.32 13.01
N PHE A 268 -5.35 4.32 12.89
CA PHE A 268 -5.52 5.45 11.96
C PHE A 268 -6.87 6.15 12.12
N ASN A 269 -7.11 6.66 13.33
CA ASN A 269 -8.29 7.43 13.70
C ASN A 269 -7.88 8.68 14.51
N GLN A 270 -8.82 9.30 15.19
CA GLN A 270 -8.62 10.45 16.08
C GLN A 270 -9.07 10.12 17.51
N LEU A 271 -9.01 8.83 17.89
CA LEU A 271 -9.38 8.39 19.23
C LEU A 271 -8.39 8.93 20.27
N SER A 272 -8.90 9.26 21.45
CA SER A 272 -8.12 9.95 22.48
C SER A 272 -8.50 9.51 23.89
N GLY A 273 -7.82 10.07 24.88
CA GLY A 273 -8.02 9.79 26.29
C GLY A 273 -7.32 8.51 26.76
N LEU A 274 -7.64 8.08 27.97
CA LEU A 274 -6.98 6.95 28.62
C LEU A 274 -7.45 5.61 28.04
N LEU A 275 -6.56 4.64 27.97
CA LEU A 275 -6.93 3.26 27.69
C LEU A 275 -7.76 2.67 28.84
N PRO A 276 -8.82 1.91 28.53
CA PRO A 276 -9.64 1.26 29.56
C PRO A 276 -8.83 0.34 30.49
N LEU A 277 -9.14 0.35 31.80
CA LEU A 277 -8.24 -0.28 32.81
C LEU A 277 -8.32 -1.81 32.88
N HIS A 278 -9.39 -2.44 32.40
CA HIS A 278 -9.67 -3.86 32.70
C HIS A 278 -9.51 -4.79 31.48
N PHE A 279 -8.51 -4.56 30.62
CA PHE A 279 -8.25 -5.37 29.42
C PHE A 279 -8.20 -6.89 29.67
N GLY A 280 -7.72 -7.31 30.83
CA GLY A 280 -7.67 -8.73 31.20
C GLY A 280 -9.00 -9.49 31.14
N LYS A 281 -10.14 -8.78 31.08
CA LYS A 281 -11.47 -9.38 30.83
C LYS A 281 -11.63 -9.87 29.39
N LEU A 282 -10.85 -9.37 28.44
CA LEU A 282 -10.85 -9.77 27.04
C LEU A 282 -9.87 -10.95 26.83
N SER A 283 -10.15 -12.06 27.50
CA SER A 283 -9.22 -13.22 27.51
C SER A 283 -9.02 -13.88 26.14
N LYS A 284 -9.91 -13.63 25.16
CA LYS A 284 -9.79 -14.15 23.80
C LYS A 284 -9.05 -13.21 22.85
N LEU A 285 -8.67 -12.01 23.30
CA LEU A 285 -8.02 -11.01 22.46
C LEU A 285 -6.68 -11.52 21.93
N LYS A 286 -6.54 -11.50 20.59
CA LYS A 286 -5.36 -11.94 19.84
C LYS A 286 -4.65 -10.78 19.16
N LEU A 287 -5.41 -9.85 18.60
CA LEU A 287 -4.90 -8.68 17.89
C LEU A 287 -5.48 -7.42 18.51
N LEU A 288 -4.59 -6.54 18.98
CA LEU A 288 -4.94 -5.21 19.46
C LEU A 288 -4.14 -4.18 18.65
N THR A 289 -4.84 -3.43 17.80
CA THR A 289 -4.25 -2.43 16.92
C THR A 289 -4.91 -1.07 17.15
N LEU A 290 -4.14 -0.15 17.71
CA LEU A 290 -4.54 1.21 18.07
C LEU A 290 -3.57 2.26 17.51
N ASP A 291 -2.75 1.90 16.53
CA ASP A 291 -1.76 2.78 15.92
C ASP A 291 -2.38 4.08 15.38
N ASP A 292 -1.56 5.14 15.33
CA ASP A 292 -1.94 6.42 14.72
C ASP A 292 -3.28 6.96 15.26
N ASN A 293 -3.28 7.25 16.58
CA ASN A 293 -4.36 7.84 17.35
C ASN A 293 -3.79 8.88 18.34
N HIS A 294 -4.60 9.33 19.29
CA HIS A 294 -4.22 10.30 20.32
C HIS A 294 -4.41 9.75 21.75
N PHE A 295 -4.26 8.43 21.94
CA PHE A 295 -4.35 7.84 23.26
C PHE A 295 -3.22 8.33 24.15
N GLU A 296 -3.52 8.56 25.43
CA GLU A 296 -2.63 9.12 26.43
C GLU A 296 -2.58 8.26 27.70
N GLY A 297 -1.65 8.59 28.61
CA GLY A 297 -1.48 7.91 29.88
C GLY A 297 -0.79 6.55 29.76
N TYR A 298 -0.99 5.70 30.75
CA TYR A 298 -0.22 4.46 30.92
C TYR A 298 -0.86 3.25 30.24
N LEU A 299 -0.03 2.29 29.82
CA LEU A 299 -0.54 0.96 29.46
C LEU A 299 -1.13 0.28 30.70
N PRO A 300 -2.40 -0.14 30.66
CA PRO A 300 -3.02 -0.81 31.79
C PRO A 300 -2.30 -2.14 32.10
N PRO A 301 -1.81 -2.38 33.33
CA PRO A 301 -1.15 -3.64 33.67
C PRO A 301 -2.03 -4.88 33.44
N SER A 302 -3.35 -4.72 33.48
CA SER A 302 -4.31 -5.79 33.20
C SER A 302 -4.23 -6.31 31.77
N LEU A 303 -3.68 -5.54 30.82
CA LEU A 303 -3.42 -5.98 29.43
C LEU A 303 -2.54 -7.24 29.40
N MET A 304 -1.61 -7.36 30.37
CA MET A 304 -0.74 -8.54 30.51
C MET A 304 -1.49 -9.81 30.90
N ASN A 305 -2.77 -9.71 31.23
CA ASN A 305 -3.64 -10.86 31.51
C ASN A 305 -4.39 -11.37 30.26
N CYS A 306 -4.25 -10.69 29.11
CA CYS A 306 -4.77 -11.18 27.83
C CYS A 306 -3.83 -12.22 27.21
N THR A 307 -3.75 -13.40 27.83
CA THR A 307 -2.73 -14.42 27.53
C THR A 307 -2.77 -14.97 26.09
N ASN A 308 -3.85 -14.74 25.37
CA ASN A 308 -4.00 -15.12 23.96
C ASN A 308 -3.49 -14.04 22.97
N LEU A 309 -2.97 -12.91 23.45
CA LEU A 309 -2.42 -11.87 22.57
C LEU A 309 -1.27 -12.40 21.72
N VAL A 310 -1.41 -12.17 20.41
CA VAL A 310 -0.42 -12.49 19.38
C VAL A 310 0.28 -11.22 18.89
N GLU A 311 -0.48 -10.13 18.71
CA GLU A 311 0.08 -8.87 18.23
C GLU A 311 -0.49 -7.68 19.03
N ILE A 312 0.41 -6.74 19.39
CA ILE A 312 0.11 -5.46 20.04
C ILE A 312 0.71 -4.36 19.17
N HIS A 313 -0.14 -3.50 18.61
CA HIS A 313 0.24 -2.34 17.82
C HIS A 313 -0.39 -1.08 18.41
N MET A 314 0.43 -0.20 18.98
CA MET A 314 0.03 1.07 19.58
C MET A 314 0.98 2.20 19.18
N ALA A 315 1.61 2.08 18.01
CA ALA A 315 2.55 3.07 17.55
C ALA A 315 1.87 4.43 17.27
N THR A 316 2.63 5.50 17.36
CA THR A 316 2.15 6.87 17.04
C THR A 316 0.92 7.25 17.89
N ASN A 317 1.15 7.38 19.20
CA ASN A 317 0.19 7.83 20.19
C ASN A 317 0.91 8.74 21.22
N ASN A 318 0.19 9.18 22.25
CA ASN A 318 0.74 9.97 23.38
C ASN A 318 0.87 9.12 24.65
N LEU A 319 1.04 7.79 24.53
CA LEU A 319 1.16 6.89 25.67
C LEU A 319 2.48 7.10 26.40
N GLU A 320 2.45 6.98 27.72
CA GLU A 320 3.59 7.27 28.59
C GLU A 320 3.78 6.21 29.70
N GLY A 321 4.75 6.43 30.56
CA GLY A 321 5.04 5.63 31.73
C GLY A 321 6.25 4.72 31.59
N ASP A 322 6.66 4.13 32.69
CA ASP A 322 7.80 3.22 32.75
C ASP A 322 7.39 1.82 32.28
N ILE A 323 7.82 1.47 31.04
CA ILE A 323 7.46 0.18 30.44
C ILE A 323 8.15 -1.01 31.13
N SER A 324 9.26 -0.79 31.86
CA SER A 324 9.98 -1.85 32.58
C SER A 324 9.17 -2.42 33.75
N MET A 325 8.18 -1.67 34.23
CA MET A 325 7.27 -2.08 35.29
C MET A 325 6.20 -3.09 34.82
N LEU A 326 6.04 -3.28 33.51
CA LEU A 326 5.05 -4.20 32.94
C LEU A 326 5.61 -5.62 32.84
N ASN A 327 4.83 -6.61 33.28
CA ASN A 327 5.25 -8.00 33.25
C ASN A 327 4.63 -8.76 32.04
N PHE A 328 5.36 -8.81 30.94
CA PHE A 328 4.95 -9.47 29.68
C PHE A 328 5.05 -11.00 29.74
N SER A 329 5.66 -11.61 30.77
CA SER A 329 5.98 -13.04 30.81
C SER A 329 4.78 -13.98 30.59
N ARG A 330 3.55 -13.50 30.85
CA ARG A 330 2.31 -14.26 30.66
C ARG A 330 1.83 -14.30 29.19
N LEU A 331 2.40 -13.47 28.31
CA LEU A 331 1.99 -13.37 26.90
C LEU A 331 2.81 -14.34 26.02
N SER A 332 2.69 -15.64 26.30
CA SER A 332 3.49 -16.69 25.63
C SER A 332 3.28 -16.76 24.11
N HIS A 333 2.15 -16.30 23.62
CA HIS A 333 1.80 -16.27 22.19
C HIS A 333 2.20 -14.96 21.49
N LEU A 334 2.72 -13.97 22.22
CA LEU A 334 3.08 -12.68 21.68
C LEU A 334 4.17 -12.83 20.61
N SER A 335 3.83 -12.49 19.39
CA SER A 335 4.69 -12.56 18.21
C SER A 335 5.21 -11.19 17.79
N LYS A 336 4.39 -10.15 17.93
CA LYS A 336 4.77 -8.78 17.54
C LYS A 336 4.32 -7.77 18.61
N ILE A 337 5.21 -6.82 18.89
CA ILE A 337 4.90 -5.66 19.72
C ILE A 337 5.48 -4.40 19.08
N ASP A 338 4.60 -3.44 18.79
CA ASP A 338 4.95 -2.14 18.25
C ASP A 338 4.42 -1.02 19.13
N LEU A 339 5.35 -0.32 19.81
CA LEU A 339 5.08 0.84 20.66
C LEU A 339 5.83 2.09 20.16
N HIS A 340 6.24 2.09 18.89
CA HIS A 340 6.99 3.17 18.26
C HIS A 340 6.27 4.52 18.41
N GLN A 341 7.05 5.59 18.57
CA GLN A 341 6.56 6.97 18.60
C GLN A 341 5.47 7.17 19.67
N ASN A 342 5.91 7.10 20.93
CA ASN A 342 5.17 7.37 22.14
C ASN A 342 6.10 8.08 23.15
N HIS A 343 5.69 8.18 24.40
CA HIS A 343 6.45 8.83 25.49
C HIS A 343 6.89 7.85 26.58
N PHE A 344 6.99 6.56 26.26
CA PHE A 344 7.42 5.55 27.22
C PHE A 344 8.83 5.81 27.74
N THR A 345 9.03 5.56 29.03
CA THR A 345 10.30 5.68 29.76
C THR A 345 10.74 4.33 30.35
N GLY A 346 11.82 4.34 31.12
CA GLY A 346 12.37 3.14 31.77
C GLY A 346 13.35 2.39 30.88
N THR A 347 13.51 1.10 31.16
CA THR A 347 14.42 0.22 30.42
C THR A 347 13.66 -0.81 29.57
N PHE A 348 14.38 -1.51 28.71
CA PHE A 348 13.79 -2.63 27.95
C PHE A 348 13.22 -3.68 28.93
N PRO A 349 11.94 -4.06 28.83
CA PRO A 349 11.30 -4.98 29.77
C PRO A 349 11.90 -6.39 29.67
N THR A 350 12.65 -6.81 30.68
CA THR A 350 13.30 -8.14 30.70
C THR A 350 12.29 -9.29 30.67
N SER A 351 11.06 -9.06 31.13
CA SER A 351 9.96 -10.03 31.04
C SER A 351 9.56 -10.43 29.62
N LEU A 352 9.91 -9.61 28.60
CA LEU A 352 9.72 -9.97 27.18
C LEU A 352 10.59 -11.17 26.76
N TYR A 353 11.72 -11.41 27.43
CA TYR A 353 12.57 -12.57 27.10
C TYR A 353 11.87 -13.92 27.35
N SER A 354 10.79 -13.93 28.13
CA SER A 354 9.94 -15.12 28.32
C SER A 354 8.96 -15.36 27.16
N CYS A 355 8.73 -14.36 26.30
CA CYS A 355 7.81 -14.46 25.18
C CYS A 355 8.49 -15.11 23.95
N GLN A 356 8.72 -16.41 24.00
CA GLN A 356 9.55 -17.13 23.02
C GLN A 356 8.98 -17.12 21.58
N SER A 357 7.71 -16.76 21.40
CA SER A 357 7.07 -16.59 20.08
C SER A 357 7.41 -15.26 19.41
N LEU A 358 8.11 -14.33 20.11
CA LEU A 358 8.42 -13.01 19.59
C LEU A 358 9.30 -13.07 18.34
N LYS A 359 8.78 -12.43 17.28
CA LYS A 359 9.44 -12.21 16.00
C LYS A 359 9.83 -10.75 15.81
N ALA A 360 9.01 -9.81 16.29
CA ALA A 360 9.22 -8.40 16.06
C ALA A 360 8.98 -7.54 17.30
N ILE A 361 9.94 -6.65 17.58
CA ILE A 361 9.90 -5.65 18.66
C ILE A 361 10.28 -4.31 18.07
N ARG A 362 9.42 -3.28 18.23
CA ARG A 362 9.67 -1.92 17.77
C ARG A 362 9.31 -0.90 18.84
N PHE A 363 10.34 -0.31 19.46
CA PHE A 363 10.23 0.67 20.56
C PHE A 363 10.93 2.01 20.26
N THR A 364 11.37 2.23 19.04
CA THR A 364 12.00 3.50 18.63
C THR A 364 11.08 4.71 18.80
N ALA A 365 11.63 5.91 18.81
CA ALA A 365 10.92 7.16 19.07
C ALA A 365 10.13 7.14 20.40
N ASN A 366 10.80 6.79 21.49
CA ASN A 366 10.36 6.83 22.87
C ASN A 366 11.48 7.46 23.73
N ASN A 367 11.35 7.43 25.05
CA ASN A 367 12.33 7.94 26.02
C ASN A 367 13.01 6.82 26.82
N LEU A 368 13.17 5.64 26.19
CA LEU A 368 13.79 4.47 26.85
C LEU A 368 15.29 4.65 26.97
N LYS A 369 15.88 3.95 27.97
CA LYS A 369 17.33 3.90 28.22
C LYS A 369 17.72 2.48 28.63
N GLY A 370 19.01 2.15 28.52
CA GLY A 370 19.52 0.90 29.09
C GLY A 370 20.50 0.15 28.20
N GLN A 371 20.65 -1.12 28.45
CA GLN A 371 21.58 -2.00 27.75
C GLN A 371 20.86 -3.28 27.30
N ILE A 372 21.35 -3.89 26.20
CA ILE A 372 20.92 -5.22 25.80
C ILE A 372 21.49 -6.25 26.80
N GLN A 373 20.60 -7.13 27.27
CA GLN A 373 20.96 -8.22 28.14
C GLN A 373 21.12 -9.52 27.36
N PRO A 374 22.02 -10.45 27.76
CA PRO A 374 22.26 -11.73 27.08
C PRO A 374 21.01 -12.61 26.93
N GLU A 375 20.03 -12.44 27.81
CA GLU A 375 18.76 -13.18 27.82
C GLU A 375 17.94 -12.96 26.55
N ILE A 376 18.19 -11.91 25.76
CA ILE A 376 17.57 -11.70 24.44
C ILE A 376 17.82 -12.89 23.51
N LEU A 377 18.90 -13.64 23.73
CA LEU A 377 19.23 -14.84 22.97
C LEU A 377 18.23 -15.99 23.17
N SER A 378 17.34 -15.89 24.17
CA SER A 378 16.21 -16.83 24.34
C SER A 378 15.16 -16.66 23.24
N LEU A 379 15.06 -15.48 22.64
CA LEU A 379 14.12 -15.16 21.58
C LEU A 379 14.60 -15.72 20.22
N LYS A 380 14.48 -17.04 20.04
CA LYS A 380 15.04 -17.74 18.86
C LYS A 380 14.42 -17.31 17.54
N SER A 381 13.19 -16.80 17.56
CA SER A 381 12.43 -16.39 16.37
C SER A 381 12.57 -14.88 16.07
N LEU A 382 13.34 -14.12 16.87
CA LEU A 382 13.45 -12.67 16.73
C LEU A 382 14.10 -12.30 15.39
N SER A 383 13.31 -11.76 14.48
CA SER A 383 13.69 -11.34 13.12
C SER A 383 13.82 -9.83 13.00
N PHE A 384 13.06 -9.07 13.79
CA PHE A 384 12.99 -7.61 13.75
C PHE A 384 13.19 -7.03 15.14
N LEU A 385 14.21 -6.19 15.30
CA LEU A 385 14.50 -5.48 16.54
C LEU A 385 14.76 -3.99 16.28
N SER A 386 13.91 -3.12 16.84
CA SER A 386 14.04 -1.67 16.71
C SER A 386 13.95 -1.01 18.08
N LEU A 387 15.06 -0.45 18.56
CA LEU A 387 15.21 0.10 19.91
C LEU A 387 15.81 1.50 19.91
N ILE A 388 15.70 2.19 21.06
CA ILE A 388 16.19 3.53 21.31
C ILE A 388 16.92 3.61 22.65
N GLY A 389 17.85 4.57 22.77
CA GLY A 389 18.44 4.97 24.04
C GLY A 389 19.39 3.93 24.66
N LEU A 390 19.94 3.04 23.84
CA LEU A 390 20.89 2.04 24.31
C LEU A 390 22.27 2.65 24.61
N THR A 391 22.94 2.06 25.56
CA THR A 391 24.37 2.31 25.91
C THR A 391 25.17 1.02 25.75
N ASN A 392 26.49 1.13 25.72
CA ASN A 392 27.45 0.02 25.59
C ASN A 392 27.30 -0.70 24.22
N ILE A 393 27.69 0.00 23.12
CA ILE A 393 27.64 -0.56 21.74
C ILE A 393 28.40 -1.88 21.64
N THR A 394 29.58 -1.98 22.29
CA THR A 394 30.43 -3.18 22.25
C THR A 394 29.70 -4.38 22.85
N GLY A 395 29.08 -4.21 24.02
CA GLY A 395 28.28 -5.27 24.65
C GLY A 395 27.05 -5.63 23.84
N ALA A 396 26.30 -4.62 23.37
CA ALA A 396 25.11 -4.83 22.56
C ALA A 396 25.41 -5.61 21.25
N MET A 397 26.44 -5.20 20.51
CA MET A 397 26.80 -5.86 19.24
C MET A 397 27.32 -7.28 19.47
N LYS A 398 28.14 -7.52 20.49
CA LYS A 398 28.60 -8.87 20.86
C LYS A 398 27.45 -9.82 21.19
N ILE A 399 26.38 -9.35 21.80
CA ILE A 399 25.18 -10.16 22.08
C ILE A 399 24.35 -10.34 20.82
N LEU A 400 23.98 -9.25 20.13
CA LEU A 400 23.03 -9.26 19.01
C LEU A 400 23.53 -10.04 17.80
N MET A 401 24.86 -10.09 17.57
CA MET A 401 25.42 -10.90 16.47
C MET A 401 25.13 -12.40 16.60
N HIS A 402 24.78 -12.88 17.79
CA HIS A 402 24.39 -14.26 18.04
C HIS A 402 22.87 -14.49 17.87
N CYS A 403 22.06 -13.47 17.60
CA CYS A 403 20.65 -13.60 17.26
C CYS A 403 20.52 -14.13 15.82
N LYS A 404 20.52 -15.45 15.64
CA LYS A 404 20.61 -16.09 14.31
C LYS A 404 19.46 -15.77 13.37
N SER A 405 18.26 -15.51 13.89
CA SER A 405 17.08 -15.20 13.08
C SER A 405 16.97 -13.71 12.72
N LEU A 406 17.83 -12.85 13.25
CA LEU A 406 17.73 -11.41 13.11
C LEU A 406 17.98 -10.97 11.67
N GLN A 407 16.97 -10.34 11.07
CA GLN A 407 17.00 -9.80 9.72
C GLN A 407 17.05 -8.28 9.72
N ILE A 408 16.42 -7.65 10.71
CA ILE A 408 16.34 -6.19 10.81
C ILE A 408 16.79 -5.76 12.19
N LEU A 409 17.84 -4.96 12.23
CA LEU A 409 18.34 -4.29 13.43
C LEU A 409 18.33 -2.79 13.16
N TRP A 410 17.46 -2.07 13.89
CA TRP A 410 17.32 -0.63 13.80
C TRP A 410 17.48 0.01 15.18
N LEU A 411 18.56 0.73 15.38
CA LEU A 411 18.91 1.38 16.65
C LEU A 411 18.92 2.90 16.44
N ALA A 412 18.14 3.63 17.21
CA ALA A 412 18.03 5.07 17.10
C ALA A 412 18.44 5.77 18.39
N TYR A 413 19.07 6.95 18.30
CA TYR A 413 19.47 7.77 19.45
C TYR A 413 20.15 6.94 20.58
N SER A 414 20.96 5.95 20.18
CA SER A 414 21.65 4.99 21.04
C SER A 414 23.16 5.23 21.01
N PHE A 415 23.90 4.76 22.03
CA PHE A 415 25.36 4.77 22.06
C PHE A 415 26.00 6.17 21.95
N LYS A 416 25.36 7.18 22.49
CA LYS A 416 25.74 8.58 22.35
C LYS A 416 27.21 8.82 22.76
N GLY A 417 28.02 9.26 21.79
CA GLY A 417 29.46 9.55 21.98
C GLY A 417 30.36 8.33 22.08
N GLU A 418 29.81 7.11 21.97
CA GLU A 418 30.61 5.88 21.95
C GLU A 418 31.31 5.68 20.60
N GLU A 419 32.40 4.95 20.59
CA GLU A 419 33.13 4.63 19.38
C GLU A 419 32.56 3.41 18.68
N MET A 420 32.45 3.46 17.34
CA MET A 420 32.07 2.30 16.52
C MET A 420 32.97 1.10 16.86
N LEU A 421 32.38 -0.09 16.98
CA LEU A 421 33.10 -1.32 17.29
C LEU A 421 34.19 -1.58 16.25
N ALA A 422 35.46 -1.44 16.64
CA ALA A 422 36.61 -1.66 15.79
C ALA A 422 36.76 -3.15 15.40
N ASP A 423 37.52 -3.42 14.33
CA ASP A 423 37.73 -4.78 13.80
C ASP A 423 38.40 -5.72 14.82
N GLU A 424 39.26 -5.19 15.68
CA GLU A 424 39.94 -5.94 16.74
C GLU A 424 38.98 -6.48 17.80
N GLY A 425 37.82 -5.85 17.97
CA GLY A 425 36.78 -6.30 18.89
C GLY A 425 35.95 -7.47 18.38
N VAL A 426 36.15 -7.90 17.11
CA VAL A 426 35.36 -8.91 16.40
C VAL A 426 36.28 -9.93 15.74
N VAL A 427 36.96 -10.72 16.57
CA VAL A 427 37.99 -11.68 16.10
C VAL A 427 37.43 -12.79 15.25
N ASP A 428 36.16 -13.15 15.44
CA ASP A 428 35.51 -14.24 14.67
C ASP A 428 34.12 -13.78 14.21
N PHE A 429 34.06 -13.09 13.06
CA PHE A 429 32.82 -12.56 12.51
C PHE A 429 31.98 -13.66 11.84
N GLY A 430 31.42 -14.57 12.65
CA GLY A 430 30.35 -15.49 12.22
C GLY A 430 28.93 -14.98 12.51
N GLY A 431 28.79 -13.70 12.96
CA GLY A 431 27.53 -13.11 13.37
C GLY A 431 26.70 -12.48 12.25
N PHE A 432 25.46 -12.15 12.55
CA PHE A 432 24.51 -11.46 11.64
C PHE A 432 24.34 -12.13 10.28
N GLN A 433 24.34 -13.46 10.24
CA GLN A 433 24.28 -14.25 8.97
C GLN A 433 23.04 -13.95 8.14
N ASN A 434 21.92 -13.57 8.77
CA ASN A 434 20.64 -13.33 8.12
C ASN A 434 20.25 -11.84 8.08
N LEU A 435 21.14 -10.94 8.53
CA LEU A 435 20.83 -9.53 8.62
C LEU A 435 20.70 -8.91 7.23
N ARG A 436 19.52 -8.33 6.97
CA ARG A 436 19.16 -7.64 5.73
C ARG A 436 19.19 -6.12 5.89
N VAL A 437 18.86 -5.63 7.09
CA VAL A 437 18.83 -4.20 7.41
C VAL A 437 19.65 -3.93 8.66
N LEU A 438 20.63 -3.04 8.54
CA LEU A 438 21.35 -2.47 9.67
C LEU A 438 21.18 -0.95 9.67
N GLY A 439 20.54 -0.43 10.72
CA GLY A 439 20.30 1.00 10.89
C GLY A 439 20.80 1.53 12.23
N PHE A 440 21.69 2.54 12.19
CA PHE A 440 22.03 3.43 13.31
C PHE A 440 21.57 4.84 12.95
N PHE A 441 20.51 5.31 13.58
CA PHE A 441 19.91 6.62 13.30
C PHE A 441 20.15 7.59 14.46
N ASN A 442 20.82 8.72 14.18
CA ASN A 442 21.13 9.75 15.18
C ASN A 442 21.79 9.19 16.46
N CYS A 443 22.72 8.26 16.29
CA CYS A 443 23.40 7.60 17.41
C CYS A 443 24.61 8.37 17.95
N GLU A 444 25.02 9.47 17.31
CA GLU A 444 26.21 10.26 17.64
C GLU A 444 27.48 9.41 17.80
N LEU A 445 27.56 8.28 17.10
CA LEU A 445 28.71 7.38 17.12
C LEU A 445 29.96 8.08 16.59
N THR A 446 31.10 7.78 17.19
CA THR A 446 32.43 8.31 16.82
C THR A 446 33.31 7.22 16.18
N GLY A 447 34.54 7.57 15.85
CA GLY A 447 35.49 6.63 15.25
C GLY A 447 35.32 6.49 13.74
N GLN A 448 35.92 5.45 13.16
CA GLN A 448 35.85 5.16 11.73
C GLN A 448 34.88 4.02 11.42
N MET A 449 34.43 3.92 10.16
CA MET A 449 33.65 2.77 9.72
C MET A 449 34.50 1.51 9.73
N PRO A 450 34.10 0.47 10.48
CA PRO A 450 34.88 -0.76 10.57
C PRO A 450 34.77 -1.63 9.32
N SER A 451 35.82 -2.40 9.03
CA SER A 451 35.83 -3.24 7.83
C SER A 451 34.88 -4.45 7.90
N TRP A 452 34.48 -4.86 9.14
CA TRP A 452 33.54 -5.98 9.31
C TRP A 452 32.15 -5.72 8.68
N LEU A 453 31.76 -4.46 8.45
CA LEU A 453 30.53 -4.13 7.72
C LEU A 453 30.49 -4.79 6.34
N SER A 454 31.64 -4.97 5.68
CA SER A 454 31.73 -5.64 4.38
C SER A 454 31.56 -7.17 4.43
N LYS A 455 31.54 -7.75 5.63
CA LYS A 455 31.26 -9.16 5.87
C LYS A 455 29.76 -9.47 5.94
N LEU A 456 28.90 -8.46 6.01
CA LEU A 456 27.43 -8.58 6.07
C LEU A 456 26.82 -8.90 4.69
N LYS A 457 27.07 -10.10 4.15
CA LYS A 457 26.76 -10.47 2.76
C LYS A 457 25.27 -10.44 2.41
N ASN A 458 24.37 -10.48 3.40
CA ASN A 458 22.93 -10.43 3.20
C ASN A 458 22.33 -9.03 3.39
N VAL A 459 23.15 -8.02 3.76
CA VAL A 459 22.66 -6.65 3.97
C VAL A 459 22.22 -6.02 2.64
N GLU A 460 20.98 -5.57 2.65
CA GLU A 460 20.27 -4.88 1.57
C GLU A 460 20.20 -3.38 1.83
N ILE A 461 20.04 -3.01 3.12
CA ILE A 461 19.93 -1.61 3.58
C ILE A 461 20.97 -1.39 4.69
N LEU A 462 21.87 -0.43 4.46
CA LEU A 462 22.83 0.06 5.44
C LEU A 462 22.58 1.56 5.69
N PHE A 463 22.16 1.88 6.92
CA PHE A 463 21.75 3.22 7.30
C PHE A 463 22.58 3.68 8.53
N LEU A 464 23.56 4.55 8.32
CA LEU A 464 24.45 5.08 9.36
C LEU A 464 24.36 6.62 9.36
N THR A 465 23.19 7.16 9.62
CA THR A 465 22.88 8.59 9.46
C THR A 465 22.82 9.31 10.80
N GLY A 466 23.32 10.55 10.83
CA GLY A 466 23.20 11.40 12.02
C GLY A 466 24.15 10.95 13.15
N SER A 467 25.40 10.66 12.79
CA SER A 467 26.45 10.31 13.74
C SER A 467 27.67 11.24 13.55
N ARG A 468 28.77 10.93 14.23
CA ARG A 468 30.02 11.68 14.13
C ARG A 468 31.15 10.80 13.57
N ILE A 469 30.79 9.85 12.70
CA ILE A 469 31.71 8.91 12.07
C ILE A 469 32.72 9.69 11.21
N THR A 470 34.00 9.35 11.33
CA THR A 470 35.12 10.03 10.65
C THR A 470 35.85 9.09 9.68
N GLY A 471 36.88 9.60 9.01
CA GLY A 471 37.70 8.81 8.09
C GLY A 471 37.03 8.52 6.76
N PRO A 472 37.69 7.76 5.86
CA PRO A 472 37.14 7.46 4.55
C PRO A 472 36.12 6.34 4.57
N ILE A 473 35.25 6.32 3.54
CA ILE A 473 34.33 5.19 3.30
C ILE A 473 35.17 3.97 2.89
N PRO A 474 35.05 2.82 3.58
CA PRO A 474 35.79 1.62 3.21
C PRO A 474 35.43 1.13 1.80
N ARG A 475 36.42 0.99 0.92
CA ARG A 475 36.23 0.49 -0.45
C ARG A 475 35.57 -0.88 -0.50
N SER A 476 35.79 -1.70 0.55
CA SER A 476 35.19 -3.03 0.68
C SER A 476 33.66 -3.03 0.77
N LEU A 477 33.01 -1.92 1.10
CA LEU A 477 31.53 -1.82 1.04
C LEU A 477 30.99 -2.04 -0.37
N GLY A 478 31.73 -1.66 -1.42
CA GLY A 478 31.37 -1.92 -2.81
C GLY A 478 31.34 -3.41 -3.20
N THR A 479 31.76 -4.32 -2.31
CA THR A 479 31.70 -5.77 -2.53
C THR A 479 30.45 -6.43 -1.97
N LEU A 480 29.53 -5.66 -1.33
CA LEU A 480 28.31 -6.19 -0.76
C LEU A 480 27.32 -6.58 -1.86
N PRO A 481 26.95 -7.87 -1.99
CA PRO A 481 26.24 -8.35 -3.18
C PRO A 481 24.77 -7.91 -3.24
N LYS A 482 24.16 -7.64 -2.08
CA LYS A 482 22.72 -7.35 -1.97
C LYS A 482 22.42 -5.90 -1.61
N LEU A 483 23.42 -5.08 -1.33
CA LEU A 483 23.24 -3.70 -0.91
C LEU A 483 22.67 -2.85 -2.05
N PHE A 484 21.49 -2.27 -1.83
CA PHE A 484 20.86 -1.33 -2.77
C PHE A 484 20.49 0.01 -2.13
N TYR A 485 20.49 0.08 -0.80
CA TYR A 485 20.24 1.31 -0.07
C TYR A 485 21.39 1.59 0.89
N LEU A 486 22.14 2.63 0.61
CA LEU A 486 23.23 3.11 1.45
C LEU A 486 22.98 4.57 1.84
N SER A 487 22.84 4.85 3.14
CA SER A 487 22.80 6.21 3.66
C SER A 487 23.86 6.41 4.75
N LEU A 488 24.78 7.33 4.48
CA LEU A 488 25.83 7.77 5.40
C LEU A 488 25.72 9.26 5.72
N ALA A 489 24.52 9.83 5.51
CA ALA A 489 24.28 11.26 5.63
C ALA A 489 24.54 11.81 7.06
N HIS A 490 24.83 13.10 7.14
CA HIS A 490 25.04 13.81 8.43
C HIS A 490 26.08 13.13 9.33
N ASN A 491 27.29 12.97 8.81
CA ASN A 491 28.45 12.46 9.52
C ASN A 491 29.66 13.41 9.36
N ARG A 492 30.84 12.94 9.72
CA ARG A 492 32.13 13.63 9.53
C ARG A 492 33.06 12.84 8.62
N ILE A 493 32.48 12.07 7.73
CA ILE A 493 33.21 11.22 6.79
C ILE A 493 34.02 12.11 5.84
N SER A 494 35.28 11.74 5.61
CA SER A 494 36.25 12.48 4.77
C SER A 494 36.86 11.57 3.72
N GLY A 495 37.82 12.07 2.96
CA GLY A 495 38.42 11.33 1.84
C GLY A 495 37.63 11.48 0.56
N GLU A 496 38.05 10.75 -0.47
CA GLU A 496 37.38 10.76 -1.76
C GLU A 496 36.22 9.78 -1.85
N PHE A 497 35.31 10.02 -2.81
CA PHE A 497 34.24 9.07 -3.13
C PHE A 497 34.85 7.75 -3.65
N PRO A 498 34.62 6.60 -2.97
CA PRO A 498 35.21 5.34 -3.42
C PRO A 498 34.44 4.81 -4.65
N LYS A 499 35.12 4.77 -5.80
CA LYS A 499 34.53 4.30 -7.07
C LYS A 499 34.02 2.86 -7.03
N GLU A 500 34.44 2.09 -6.03
CA GLU A 500 33.97 0.73 -5.79
C GLU A 500 32.47 0.69 -5.45
N LEU A 501 31.90 1.77 -4.86
CA LEU A 501 30.46 1.89 -4.65
C LEU A 501 29.65 1.93 -5.95
N CYS A 502 30.29 2.38 -7.05
CA CYS A 502 29.65 2.37 -8.36
C CYS A 502 29.54 0.97 -8.98
N ARG A 503 30.05 -0.06 -8.30
CA ARG A 503 30.02 -1.47 -8.73
C ARG A 503 29.12 -2.34 -7.88
N LEU A 504 28.33 -1.74 -6.96
CA LEU A 504 27.35 -2.48 -6.14
C LEU A 504 26.41 -3.26 -7.06
N PRO A 505 26.40 -4.61 -6.97
CA PRO A 505 25.69 -5.46 -7.95
C PRO A 505 24.21 -5.13 -8.08
N ARG A 506 23.53 -4.84 -6.97
CA ARG A 506 22.09 -4.49 -6.93
C ARG A 506 21.76 -3.10 -7.49
N LEU A 507 22.75 -2.24 -7.68
CA LEU A 507 22.59 -0.94 -8.33
C LEU A 507 22.97 -0.98 -9.82
N VAL A 508 23.63 -2.07 -10.26
CA VAL A 508 24.11 -2.27 -11.64
C VAL A 508 23.28 -3.32 -12.39
N HIS A 509 22.83 -4.38 -11.74
CA HIS A 509 22.14 -5.51 -12.38
C HIS A 509 20.76 -5.73 -11.79
N GLU A 510 19.75 -5.90 -12.65
CA GLU A 510 18.42 -6.35 -12.24
C GLU A 510 18.50 -7.81 -11.78
N GLU A 511 17.84 -8.11 -10.65
CA GLU A 511 17.69 -9.52 -10.24
C GLU A 511 16.63 -10.22 -11.09
N PRO A 512 16.84 -11.49 -11.44
CA PRO A 512 15.79 -12.31 -12.03
C PRO A 512 14.59 -12.41 -11.08
N THR A 513 13.39 -12.20 -11.58
CA THR A 513 12.11 -12.16 -10.84
C THR A 513 11.72 -13.46 -10.12
N THR A 514 12.58 -14.48 -10.11
CA THR A 514 12.29 -15.82 -9.61
C THR A 514 12.47 -16.02 -8.09
N THR A 515 12.93 -15.03 -7.33
CA THR A 515 13.22 -15.16 -5.89
C THR A 515 12.29 -14.32 -4.99
N GLN A 516 11.01 -14.19 -5.33
CA GLN A 516 10.03 -13.40 -4.57
C GLN A 516 9.49 -14.09 -3.30
N VAL A 517 10.18 -15.05 -2.72
CA VAL A 517 9.79 -15.66 -1.45
C VAL A 517 10.48 -14.89 -0.32
N ASP A 518 9.74 -14.27 0.59
CA ASP A 518 10.17 -13.57 1.82
C ASP A 518 10.65 -12.11 1.70
N ASP A 519 10.01 -11.29 0.86
CA ASP A 519 10.31 -9.86 0.77
C ASP A 519 9.56 -8.99 1.82
N TYR A 520 8.62 -9.57 2.55
CA TYR A 520 7.86 -8.88 3.58
C TYR A 520 8.62 -8.82 4.90
N VAL A 521 8.57 -7.66 5.54
CA VAL A 521 9.10 -7.46 6.89
C VAL A 521 7.97 -7.45 7.92
N ASP A 522 8.27 -7.93 9.12
CA ASP A 522 7.28 -8.11 10.18
C ASP A 522 6.63 -6.80 10.65
N LEU A 523 7.39 -5.70 10.66
CA LEU A 523 6.94 -4.34 11.01
C LEU A 523 7.54 -3.32 10.03
N ARG A 524 6.98 -2.11 9.99
CA ARG A 524 7.51 -1.04 9.12
C ARG A 524 8.89 -0.57 9.58
N ILE A 525 9.81 -0.36 8.64
CA ILE A 525 11.13 0.21 8.91
C ILE A 525 11.03 1.74 8.94
N PHE A 526 10.38 2.34 7.95
CA PHE A 526 10.22 3.79 7.83
C PHE A 526 8.80 4.23 8.17
N PRO A 527 8.62 5.24 9.07
CA PRO A 527 7.31 5.61 9.60
C PRO A 527 6.35 6.26 8.58
N HIS A 528 6.87 6.83 7.49
CA HIS A 528 6.08 7.62 6.53
C HIS A 528 5.75 6.92 5.21
N SER A 529 5.97 5.62 5.10
CA SER A 529 5.49 4.91 3.91
C SER A 529 3.97 4.76 4.00
N SER A 530 3.26 5.38 3.09
CA SER A 530 1.80 5.50 3.02
C SER A 530 1.04 4.18 2.77
N LEU A 531 1.67 3.04 2.86
CA LEU A 531 1.10 1.75 2.52
C LEU A 531 1.10 0.79 3.71
N ILE A 532 -0.12 0.46 4.16
CA ILE A 532 -0.55 -0.82 4.76
C ILE A 532 0.51 -1.62 5.55
N TYR A 533 0.15 -2.14 6.71
CA TYR A 533 0.86 -2.93 7.72
C TYR A 533 2.03 -3.86 7.29
N GLN A 534 2.23 -4.10 6.00
CA GLN A 534 3.33 -4.92 5.47
C GLN A 534 4.17 -4.11 4.51
N GLN A 535 5.42 -3.87 4.85
CA GLN A 535 6.39 -3.22 3.98
C GLN A 535 7.23 -4.30 3.29
N ARG A 536 7.31 -4.22 1.96
CA ARG A 536 8.28 -5.01 1.19
C ARG A 536 9.59 -4.26 1.12
N LEU A 537 10.71 -4.91 1.34
CA LEU A 537 12.02 -4.29 1.14
C LEU A 537 12.22 -3.85 -0.32
N SER A 538 11.72 -4.62 -1.27
CA SER A 538 11.75 -4.29 -2.71
C SER A 538 10.96 -3.04 -3.09
N SER A 539 10.05 -2.56 -2.24
CA SER A 539 9.33 -1.30 -2.45
C SER A 539 10.14 -0.05 -2.06
N ILE A 540 11.28 -0.24 -1.40
CA ILE A 540 12.16 0.86 -1.00
C ILE A 540 13.04 1.22 -2.20
N PRO A 541 13.04 2.50 -2.65
CA PRO A 541 13.81 2.88 -3.84
C PRO A 541 15.31 2.76 -3.61
N PRO A 542 16.06 2.18 -4.57
CA PRO A 542 17.51 2.12 -4.52
C PRO A 542 18.13 3.50 -4.32
N THR A 543 18.95 3.65 -3.28
CA THR A 543 19.40 4.95 -2.79
C THR A 543 20.89 4.95 -2.46
N LEU A 544 21.58 5.99 -2.88
CA LEU A 544 22.92 6.33 -2.43
C LEU A 544 22.90 7.75 -1.87
N ASN A 545 22.96 7.87 -0.54
CA ASN A 545 22.94 9.14 0.17
C ASN A 545 24.22 9.31 1.01
N LEU A 546 25.08 10.25 0.60
CA LEU A 546 26.32 10.62 1.28
C LEU A 546 26.29 12.08 1.74
N SER A 547 25.12 12.70 1.80
CA SER A 547 24.95 14.12 2.06
C SER A 547 25.48 14.57 3.44
N PHE A 548 25.85 15.83 3.54
CA PHE A 548 26.31 16.47 4.79
C PHE A 548 27.46 15.72 5.46
N ASN A 549 28.61 15.69 4.74
CA ASN A 549 29.88 15.11 5.17
C ASN A 549 31.05 16.03 4.75
N TYR A 550 32.26 15.55 4.84
CA TYR A 550 33.47 16.25 4.39
C TYR A 550 34.17 15.53 3.21
N ILE A 551 33.38 14.81 2.41
CA ILE A 551 33.89 14.07 1.23
C ILE A 551 34.34 15.09 0.20
N HIS A 552 35.55 14.88 -0.35
CA HIS A 552 36.17 15.80 -1.31
C HIS A 552 36.58 15.10 -2.61
N GLY A 553 37.22 15.87 -3.51
CA GLY A 553 37.62 15.37 -4.80
C GLY A 553 36.53 15.48 -5.85
N ARG A 554 36.65 14.73 -6.93
CA ARG A 554 35.68 14.76 -8.03
C ARG A 554 34.62 13.67 -7.86
N VAL A 555 33.40 13.93 -8.32
CA VAL A 555 32.42 12.86 -8.51
C VAL A 555 32.94 11.94 -9.62
N PRO A 556 33.10 10.64 -9.37
CA PRO A 556 33.75 9.74 -10.35
C PRO A 556 32.82 9.51 -11.56
N THR A 557 33.40 9.37 -12.75
CA THR A 557 32.63 9.05 -13.97
C THR A 557 31.98 7.67 -13.92
N GLU A 558 32.52 6.76 -13.12
CA GLU A 558 31.95 5.44 -12.82
C GLU A 558 30.55 5.52 -12.19
N ILE A 559 30.13 6.68 -11.66
CA ILE A 559 28.78 6.90 -11.12
C ILE A 559 27.69 6.50 -12.13
N GLY A 560 27.93 6.63 -13.42
CA GLY A 560 26.99 6.22 -14.46
C GLY A 560 26.76 4.72 -14.58
N GLN A 561 27.48 3.88 -13.82
CA GLN A 561 27.29 2.42 -13.83
C GLN A 561 26.11 1.99 -12.96
N ILE A 562 25.74 2.77 -11.93
CA ILE A 562 24.65 2.42 -11.00
C ILE A 562 23.27 2.84 -11.55
N HIS A 563 22.94 2.38 -12.75
CA HIS A 563 21.76 2.84 -13.50
C HIS A 563 20.40 2.43 -12.88
N LEU A 564 20.40 1.57 -11.87
CA LEU A 564 19.18 1.21 -11.10
C LEU A 564 18.94 2.14 -9.91
N VAL A 565 19.82 3.12 -9.63
CA VAL A 565 19.61 4.06 -8.52
C VAL A 565 18.44 5.00 -8.83
N HIS A 566 17.57 5.22 -7.83
CA HIS A 566 16.46 6.17 -7.88
C HIS A 566 16.80 7.49 -7.16
N ASN A 567 17.56 7.41 -6.07
CA ASN A 567 17.93 8.59 -5.28
C ASN A 567 19.45 8.69 -5.14
N LEU A 568 20.03 9.78 -5.62
CA LEU A 568 21.43 10.13 -5.46
C LEU A 568 21.54 11.47 -4.76
N ASP A 569 22.05 11.47 -3.53
CA ASP A 569 22.27 12.68 -2.74
C ASP A 569 23.72 12.79 -2.29
N LEU A 570 24.44 13.75 -2.85
CA LEU A 570 25.83 14.10 -2.55
C LEU A 570 25.95 15.51 -1.96
N SER A 571 24.84 16.14 -1.61
CA SER A 571 24.77 17.53 -1.13
C SER A 571 25.57 17.74 0.18
N GLY A 572 25.95 18.98 0.44
CA GLY A 572 26.62 19.34 1.69
C GLY A 572 27.97 18.63 1.88
N ASN A 573 28.82 18.66 0.87
CA ASN A 573 30.16 18.06 0.86
C ASN A 573 31.20 19.03 0.28
N ASN A 574 32.43 18.56 0.04
CA ASN A 574 33.51 19.32 -0.56
C ASN A 574 33.85 18.82 -1.99
N PHE A 575 32.87 18.29 -2.73
CA PHE A 575 33.09 17.85 -4.11
C PHE A 575 33.41 19.04 -4.99
N SER A 576 34.38 18.82 -5.91
CA SER A 576 34.89 19.85 -6.84
C SER A 576 34.96 19.33 -8.27
N GLY A 577 35.29 20.21 -9.21
CA GLY A 577 35.33 19.88 -10.64
C GLY A 577 33.93 19.80 -11.25
N ASN A 578 33.84 19.25 -12.44
CA ASN A 578 32.60 19.26 -13.22
C ASN A 578 31.65 18.17 -12.80
N ILE A 579 30.34 18.40 -13.01
CA ILE A 579 29.33 17.35 -12.93
C ILE A 579 29.57 16.35 -14.06
N PRO A 580 29.79 15.06 -13.78
CA PRO A 580 30.04 14.06 -14.81
C PRO A 580 28.82 13.87 -15.74
N GLU A 581 29.05 13.89 -17.05
CA GLU A 581 28.02 13.61 -18.06
C GLU A 581 27.35 12.23 -17.85
N GLN A 582 28.14 11.27 -17.30
CA GLN A 582 27.71 9.90 -17.04
C GLN A 582 26.53 9.79 -16.05
N ILE A 583 26.23 10.83 -15.27
CA ILE A 583 25.01 10.88 -14.44
C ILE A 583 23.76 10.74 -15.32
N SER A 584 23.80 11.17 -16.57
CA SER A 584 22.71 11.01 -17.54
C SER A 584 22.38 9.55 -17.88
N ASN A 585 23.28 8.60 -17.55
CA ASN A 585 23.03 7.17 -17.72
C ASN A 585 22.08 6.60 -16.66
N LEU A 586 21.84 7.31 -15.56
CA LEU A 586 20.96 6.91 -14.46
C LEU A 586 19.50 7.10 -14.83
N LYS A 587 19.00 6.33 -15.79
CA LYS A 587 17.67 6.54 -16.39
C LYS A 587 16.50 6.39 -15.41
N ASN A 588 16.71 5.68 -14.30
CA ASN A 588 15.69 5.49 -13.25
C ASN A 588 15.76 6.57 -12.16
N LEU A 589 16.65 7.57 -12.31
CA LEU A 589 16.88 8.57 -11.27
C LEU A 589 15.65 9.47 -11.10
N GLU A 590 15.13 9.47 -9.87
CA GLU A 590 14.00 10.30 -9.45
C GLU A 590 14.45 11.53 -8.66
N LYS A 591 15.53 11.39 -7.86
CA LYS A 591 16.07 12.47 -7.04
C LYS A 591 17.58 12.62 -7.23
N LEU A 592 18.01 13.84 -7.58
CA LEU A 592 19.41 14.22 -7.67
C LEU A 592 19.65 15.48 -6.85
N SER A 593 20.49 15.37 -5.82
CA SER A 593 20.99 16.51 -5.06
C SER A 593 22.51 16.58 -5.08
N LEU A 594 23.04 17.68 -5.59
CA LEU A 594 24.47 18.02 -5.64
C LEU A 594 24.72 19.39 -4.96
N SER A 595 23.72 19.94 -4.27
CA SER A 595 23.77 21.27 -3.67
C SER A 595 24.85 21.40 -2.59
N ILE A 596 25.27 22.62 -2.30
CA ILE A 596 26.22 22.95 -1.22
C ILE A 596 27.52 22.13 -1.41
N ASN A 597 28.23 22.42 -2.51
CA ASN A 597 29.52 21.81 -2.88
C ASN A 597 30.42 22.86 -3.54
N HIS A 598 31.51 22.45 -4.12
CA HIS A 598 32.45 23.29 -4.90
C HIS A 598 32.47 22.88 -6.38
N LEU A 599 31.38 22.33 -6.90
CA LEU A 599 31.27 21.92 -8.30
C LEU A 599 31.37 23.13 -9.23
N SER A 600 32.01 22.97 -10.38
CA SER A 600 32.26 24.04 -11.34
C SER A 600 31.97 23.59 -12.79
N GLY A 601 32.11 24.52 -13.74
CA GLY A 601 31.77 24.26 -15.14
C GLY A 601 30.25 24.21 -15.38
N ASN A 602 29.85 23.70 -16.54
CA ASN A 602 28.48 23.73 -16.98
C ASN A 602 27.67 22.55 -16.42
N ILE A 603 26.38 22.75 -16.29
CA ILE A 603 25.42 21.63 -16.09
C ILE A 603 25.38 20.84 -17.42
N PRO A 604 25.71 19.53 -17.43
CA PRO A 604 25.74 18.75 -18.67
C PRO A 604 24.37 18.74 -19.38
N LEU A 605 24.35 19.04 -20.67
CA LEU A 605 23.14 19.01 -21.50
C LEU A 605 22.44 17.65 -21.49
N SER A 606 23.22 16.58 -21.36
CA SER A 606 22.73 15.20 -21.28
C SER A 606 21.81 14.93 -20.11
N LEU A 607 21.87 15.73 -19.01
CA LEU A 607 20.95 15.59 -17.87
C LEU A 607 19.49 15.88 -18.22
N ALA A 608 19.23 16.63 -19.28
CA ALA A 608 17.88 16.86 -19.80
C ALA A 608 17.17 15.56 -20.24
N SER A 609 17.90 14.46 -20.42
CA SER A 609 17.35 13.13 -20.76
C SER A 609 16.84 12.31 -19.56
N LEU A 610 16.93 12.82 -18.33
CA LEU A 610 16.47 12.15 -17.12
C LEU A 610 14.97 12.40 -16.90
N ASN A 611 14.14 11.65 -17.59
CA ASN A 611 12.68 11.87 -17.68
C ASN A 611 11.91 11.57 -16.39
N PHE A 612 12.47 10.78 -15.45
CA PHE A 612 11.84 10.44 -14.19
C PHE A 612 12.23 11.36 -13.03
N LEU A 613 13.12 12.32 -13.27
CA LEU A 613 13.64 13.21 -12.25
C LEU A 613 12.52 14.12 -11.71
N ASN A 614 12.13 13.92 -10.45
CA ASN A 614 11.10 14.69 -9.77
C ASN A 614 11.67 15.66 -8.71
N TYR A 615 12.95 15.50 -8.36
CA TYR A 615 13.71 16.41 -7.51
C TYR A 615 15.10 16.62 -8.06
N PHE A 616 15.48 17.88 -8.28
CA PHE A 616 16.80 18.29 -8.73
C PHE A 616 17.27 19.48 -7.92
N ASN A 617 18.50 19.44 -7.43
CA ASN A 617 19.09 20.57 -6.72
C ASN A 617 20.61 20.62 -6.93
N VAL A 618 21.09 21.72 -7.50
CA VAL A 618 22.53 22.05 -7.70
C VAL A 618 22.89 23.39 -7.08
N SER A 619 22.02 23.93 -6.22
CA SER A 619 22.23 25.23 -5.58
C SER A 619 23.53 25.29 -4.77
N TYR A 620 24.04 26.49 -4.57
CA TYR A 620 25.24 26.76 -3.77
C TYR A 620 26.49 25.96 -4.24
N ASN A 621 26.90 26.22 -5.49
CA ASN A 621 28.09 25.69 -6.13
C ASN A 621 28.81 26.81 -6.90
N ASN A 622 29.79 26.46 -7.72
CA ASN A 622 30.51 27.37 -8.63
C ASN A 622 30.17 27.09 -10.10
N LEU A 623 28.96 26.65 -10.38
CA LEU A 623 28.52 26.29 -11.73
C LEU A 623 28.37 27.54 -12.60
N GLU A 624 28.55 27.37 -13.91
CA GLU A 624 28.52 28.47 -14.88
C GLU A 624 27.79 28.08 -16.18
N GLY A 625 27.52 29.09 -17.02
CA GLY A 625 26.90 28.89 -18.32
C GLY A 625 25.37 28.71 -18.26
N PRO A 626 24.76 28.34 -19.39
CA PRO A 626 23.31 28.23 -19.49
C PRO A 626 22.77 26.96 -18.80
N ILE A 627 21.63 27.12 -18.14
CA ILE A 627 20.85 25.96 -17.67
C ILE A 627 20.34 25.21 -18.91
N PRO A 628 20.54 23.88 -18.98
CA PRO A 628 20.10 23.09 -20.14
C PRO A 628 18.60 23.26 -20.42
N THR A 629 18.28 23.57 -21.67
CA THR A 629 16.90 23.68 -22.14
C THR A 629 16.33 22.27 -22.34
N GLY A 630 15.48 21.85 -21.42
CA GLY A 630 14.77 20.58 -21.49
C GLY A 630 13.53 20.66 -20.61
N THR A 631 12.46 20.02 -21.00
CA THR A 631 11.17 20.09 -20.32
C THR A 631 11.25 19.79 -18.82
N GLN A 632 12.12 18.85 -18.43
CA GLN A 632 12.24 18.41 -17.04
C GLN A 632 13.02 19.42 -16.18
N LEU A 633 14.20 19.88 -16.62
CA LEU A 633 15.03 20.78 -15.81
C LEU A 633 14.40 22.18 -15.65
N GLN A 634 13.66 22.63 -16.65
CA GLN A 634 12.95 23.91 -16.60
C GLN A 634 11.69 23.89 -15.72
N SER A 635 11.23 22.71 -15.28
CA SER A 635 10.10 22.58 -14.36
C SER A 635 10.46 22.78 -12.89
N PHE A 636 11.76 22.80 -12.56
CA PHE A 636 12.24 23.05 -11.20
C PHE A 636 12.28 24.54 -10.89
N ASN A 637 12.08 24.89 -9.63
CA ASN A 637 12.12 26.29 -9.17
C ASN A 637 13.55 26.85 -9.25
N ASP A 638 13.67 28.15 -9.27
CA ASP A 638 14.91 28.91 -9.21
C ASP A 638 15.81 28.52 -8.02
N SER A 639 15.18 28.19 -6.87
CA SER A 639 15.88 27.70 -5.66
C SER A 639 16.74 26.46 -5.89
N ALA A 640 16.43 25.65 -6.90
CA ALA A 640 17.23 24.48 -7.26
C ALA A 640 18.60 24.85 -7.89
N PHE A 641 18.77 26.08 -8.34
CA PHE A 641 19.93 26.60 -9.06
C PHE A 641 20.61 27.79 -8.34
N GLU A 642 19.96 28.35 -7.32
CA GLU A 642 20.47 29.54 -6.61
C GLU A 642 21.88 29.34 -6.05
N GLY A 643 22.57 30.43 -5.71
CA GLY A 643 23.92 30.35 -5.16
C GLY A 643 25.00 29.95 -6.17
N ASN A 644 24.71 30.01 -7.49
CA ASN A 644 25.67 29.84 -8.58
C ASN A 644 25.73 31.13 -9.40
N PRO A 645 26.61 32.08 -9.06
CA PRO A 645 26.54 33.43 -9.61
C PRO A 645 26.81 33.55 -11.12
N LYS A 646 27.39 32.50 -11.73
CA LYS A 646 27.70 32.47 -13.17
C LYS A 646 26.71 31.64 -13.98
N LEU A 647 25.68 31.01 -13.35
CA LEU A 647 24.60 30.35 -14.06
C LEU A 647 23.62 31.36 -14.64
N CYS A 648 23.10 31.06 -15.81
CA CYS A 648 22.14 31.92 -16.51
C CYS A 648 21.04 31.11 -17.21
N GLY A 649 19.99 31.81 -17.63
CA GLY A 649 18.86 31.20 -18.32
C GLY A 649 17.77 30.70 -17.39
N SER A 650 16.56 30.45 -17.93
CA SER A 650 15.38 30.02 -17.18
C SER A 650 15.65 28.72 -16.41
N PRO A 651 15.20 28.61 -15.13
CA PRO A 651 14.26 29.49 -14.41
C PRO A 651 14.90 30.69 -13.70
N LEU A 652 16.24 30.87 -13.77
CA LEU A 652 16.89 32.05 -13.19
C LEU A 652 16.55 33.31 -13.99
N LEU A 653 16.51 34.45 -13.30
CA LEU A 653 16.29 35.76 -13.90
C LEU A 653 17.51 36.30 -14.69
N ASN A 654 18.68 35.70 -14.51
CA ASN A 654 19.91 36.09 -15.15
C ASN A 654 19.91 35.66 -16.62
N GLU A 655 19.86 36.60 -17.55
CA GLU A 655 20.03 36.31 -18.98
C GLU A 655 21.44 35.91 -19.30
N CYS A 656 21.63 34.92 -20.19
CA CYS A 656 22.91 34.51 -20.65
C CYS A 656 23.47 35.57 -21.64
N LEU A 657 24.58 36.20 -21.28
CA LEU A 657 25.29 37.11 -22.21
C LEU A 657 25.78 36.32 -23.42
N PRO A 658 25.63 36.83 -24.64
CA PRO A 658 26.19 36.19 -25.80
C PRO A 658 27.72 36.10 -25.64
N ILE A 659 28.30 34.93 -25.85
CA ILE A 659 29.75 34.75 -25.84
C ILE A 659 30.30 35.48 -27.05
N ASN A 660 30.87 36.67 -26.84
CA ASN A 660 31.67 37.33 -27.83
C ASN A 660 32.97 36.55 -28.01
N GLY A 661 32.96 35.67 -28.97
CA GLY A 661 34.12 34.89 -29.39
C GLY A 661 34.86 35.57 -30.52
N VAL A 662 36.08 35.98 -30.23
CA VAL A 662 37.26 36.11 -31.12
C VAL A 662 37.16 37.02 -32.34
N ASP A 663 37.94 38.07 -32.25
CA ASP A 663 38.34 38.96 -33.35
C ASP A 663 38.71 38.22 -34.65
N ALA A 664 38.05 38.59 -35.72
CA ALA A 664 38.62 38.52 -37.06
C ALA A 664 38.13 39.74 -37.84
N ASP A 665 38.98 40.70 -37.95
CA ASP A 665 38.88 41.80 -38.91
C ASP A 665 38.50 41.30 -40.32
N SER A 666 37.41 41.86 -40.87
CA SER A 666 37.39 42.21 -42.30
C SER A 666 36.17 43.07 -42.61
N LYS A 667 36.43 44.26 -43.01
CA LYS A 667 35.52 45.19 -43.62
C LYS A 667 34.81 44.56 -44.81
N ASN A 668 33.48 44.71 -44.89
CA ASN A 668 32.89 45.27 -46.11
C ASN A 668 31.40 45.68 -45.86
N ASN A 669 31.16 46.98 -46.11
CA ASN A 669 29.83 47.53 -46.31
C ASN A 669 29.17 46.85 -47.52
N GLN A 670 27.95 46.38 -47.33
CA GLN A 670 26.87 46.57 -48.31
C GLN A 670 25.51 46.28 -47.67
N GLY A 671 24.65 47.28 -47.73
CA GLY A 671 23.27 47.14 -47.31
C GLY A 671 22.55 46.16 -48.21
N VAL A 672 21.72 45.32 -47.61
CA VAL A 672 20.69 44.56 -48.30
C VAL A 672 19.49 44.39 -47.41
N ASP A 673 18.42 44.76 -47.98
CA ASP A 673 17.01 44.58 -47.71
C ASP A 673 16.58 43.55 -46.66
N SER A 674 15.70 43.99 -45.80
CA SER A 674 14.87 43.18 -44.93
C SER A 674 13.94 42.33 -45.81
N GLU A 675 14.34 41.13 -46.18
CA GLU A 675 13.40 40.10 -46.61
C GLU A 675 12.64 39.58 -45.42
N HIS A 676 11.36 39.89 -45.36
CA HIS A 676 10.40 39.23 -44.52
C HIS A 676 10.36 37.74 -44.90
N GLN A 677 11.12 36.89 -44.15
CA GLN A 677 10.91 35.45 -44.20
C GLN A 677 9.50 35.15 -43.67
N PHE A 678 8.59 34.85 -44.55
CA PHE A 678 7.26 34.35 -44.20
C PHE A 678 7.42 33.13 -43.28
N PRO A 679 6.75 33.10 -42.13
CA PRO A 679 6.93 32.03 -41.15
C PRO A 679 6.21 30.75 -41.61
N TRP A 680 6.75 30.10 -42.64
CA TRP A 680 6.22 28.89 -43.23
C TRP A 680 5.96 27.78 -42.18
N LEU A 681 6.79 27.71 -41.14
CA LEU A 681 6.63 26.72 -40.07
C LEU A 681 5.30 26.93 -39.34
N TYR A 682 4.89 28.15 -39.02
CA TYR A 682 3.62 28.43 -38.35
C TYR A 682 2.42 28.21 -39.26
N ILE A 683 2.59 28.48 -40.56
CA ILE A 683 1.54 28.26 -41.54
C ILE A 683 1.30 26.76 -41.76
N PHE A 684 2.35 25.96 -41.93
CA PHE A 684 2.23 24.51 -42.09
C PHE A 684 1.77 23.79 -40.80
N THR A 685 2.16 24.27 -39.61
CA THR A 685 1.62 23.76 -38.34
C THR A 685 0.13 24.09 -38.18
N ALA A 686 -0.28 25.29 -38.51
CA ALA A 686 -1.70 25.69 -38.49
C ALA A 686 -2.54 24.90 -39.50
N LEU A 687 -2.05 24.73 -40.71
CA LEU A 687 -2.72 23.92 -41.76
C LEU A 687 -2.80 22.45 -41.36
N GLY A 688 -1.71 21.88 -40.81
CA GLY A 688 -1.68 20.51 -40.32
C GLY A 688 -2.68 20.29 -39.18
N PHE A 689 -2.78 21.27 -38.26
CA PHE A 689 -3.75 21.25 -37.18
C PHE A 689 -5.19 21.31 -37.70
N ILE A 690 -5.49 22.22 -38.66
CA ILE A 690 -6.80 22.37 -39.23
C ILE A 690 -7.22 21.08 -39.98
N VAL A 691 -6.35 20.52 -40.84
CA VAL A 691 -6.61 19.29 -41.57
C VAL A 691 -6.77 18.09 -40.61
N GLY A 692 -5.92 17.96 -39.62
CA GLY A 692 -6.00 16.92 -38.58
C GLY A 692 -7.28 17.04 -37.75
N PHE A 693 -7.60 18.24 -37.26
CA PHE A 693 -8.81 18.52 -36.51
C PHE A 693 -10.08 18.18 -37.30
N TRP A 694 -10.20 18.66 -38.56
CA TRP A 694 -11.35 18.36 -39.40
C TRP A 694 -11.38 16.89 -39.84
N GLY A 695 -10.23 16.23 -40.01
CA GLY A 695 -10.15 14.80 -40.26
C GLY A 695 -10.75 13.97 -39.12
N VAL A 696 -10.42 14.33 -37.88
CA VAL A 696 -10.97 13.67 -36.68
C VAL A 696 -12.45 14.05 -36.49
N CYS A 697 -12.79 15.34 -36.51
CA CYS A 697 -14.17 15.80 -36.33
C CYS A 697 -15.09 15.29 -37.42
N GLY A 698 -14.66 15.31 -38.70
CA GLY A 698 -15.42 14.77 -39.79
C GLY A 698 -15.69 13.28 -39.69
N SER A 699 -14.69 12.51 -39.29
CA SER A 699 -14.85 11.06 -39.06
C SER A 699 -15.81 10.74 -37.90
N LEU A 700 -15.79 11.56 -36.83
CA LEU A 700 -16.72 11.43 -35.69
C LEU A 700 -18.16 11.85 -36.05
N ILE A 701 -18.34 12.78 -37.01
CA ILE A 701 -19.65 13.17 -37.48
C ILE A 701 -20.27 12.06 -38.36
N VAL A 702 -19.49 11.44 -39.25
CA VAL A 702 -19.95 10.46 -40.23
C VAL A 702 -20.15 9.07 -39.64
N LYS A 703 -19.29 8.60 -38.71
CA LYS A 703 -19.38 7.24 -38.13
C LYS A 703 -19.87 7.26 -36.69
N LYS A 704 -21.14 6.88 -36.49
CA LYS A 704 -21.76 6.78 -35.13
C LYS A 704 -20.97 5.90 -34.16
N THR A 705 -20.36 4.82 -34.62
CA THR A 705 -19.57 3.88 -33.80
C THR A 705 -18.27 4.51 -33.27
N TRP A 706 -17.59 5.33 -34.10
CA TRP A 706 -16.38 6.03 -33.71
C TRP A 706 -16.68 7.17 -32.73
N ARG A 707 -17.78 7.88 -32.96
CA ARG A 707 -18.27 8.92 -32.06
C ARG A 707 -18.56 8.35 -30.68
N TYR A 708 -19.25 7.22 -30.57
CA TYR A 708 -19.56 6.57 -29.31
C TYR A 708 -18.27 6.10 -28.57
N ALA A 709 -17.33 5.49 -29.29
CA ALA A 709 -16.06 5.04 -28.74
C ALA A 709 -15.21 6.22 -28.23
N TYR A 710 -15.20 7.35 -28.96
CA TYR A 710 -14.44 8.54 -28.57
C TYR A 710 -15.02 9.20 -27.31
N PHE A 711 -16.32 9.41 -27.23
CA PHE A 711 -16.94 9.99 -26.03
C PHE A 711 -16.82 9.07 -24.82
N LYS A 712 -16.96 7.77 -25.01
CA LYS A 712 -16.72 6.79 -23.95
C LYS A 712 -15.25 6.76 -23.47
N PHE A 713 -14.30 7.00 -24.37
CA PHE A 713 -12.90 7.18 -24.00
C PHE A 713 -12.70 8.46 -23.20
N LEU A 714 -13.31 9.59 -23.60
CA LEU A 714 -13.22 10.85 -22.87
C LEU A 714 -13.85 10.76 -21.47
N GLU A 715 -15.01 10.13 -21.33
CA GLU A 715 -15.64 9.84 -20.03
C GLU A 715 -14.70 9.03 -19.13
N ASN A 716 -14.08 7.98 -19.64
CA ASN A 716 -13.12 7.18 -18.89
C ASN A 716 -11.85 7.97 -18.49
N VAL A 717 -11.39 8.89 -19.32
CA VAL A 717 -10.24 9.77 -18.99
C VAL A 717 -10.65 10.80 -17.95
N GLN A 718 -11.84 11.39 -18.10
CA GLN A 718 -12.38 12.37 -17.16
C GLN A 718 -12.59 11.73 -15.77
N ASP A 719 -13.13 10.53 -15.70
CA ASP A 719 -13.31 9.78 -14.44
C ASP A 719 -11.97 9.47 -13.77
N ARG A 720 -10.96 9.03 -14.54
CA ARG A 720 -9.61 8.80 -14.02
C ARG A 720 -8.94 10.08 -13.52
N LEU A 721 -9.14 11.19 -14.20
CA LEU A 721 -8.63 12.50 -13.79
C LEU A 721 -9.37 12.99 -12.53
N HIS A 722 -10.69 12.84 -12.49
CA HIS A 722 -11.50 13.25 -11.34
C HIS A 722 -11.11 12.48 -10.07
N VAL A 723 -10.92 11.17 -10.17
CA VAL A 723 -10.42 10.34 -9.07
C VAL A 723 -9.03 10.80 -8.61
N LYS A 724 -8.09 11.05 -9.55
CA LYS A 724 -6.75 11.53 -9.20
C LYS A 724 -6.78 12.93 -8.55
N ILE A 725 -7.60 13.84 -9.07
CA ILE A 725 -7.74 15.20 -8.53
C ILE A 725 -8.40 15.15 -7.15
N THR A 726 -9.42 14.31 -6.95
CA THR A 726 -10.09 14.15 -5.64
C THR A 726 -9.14 13.57 -4.61
N VAL A 727 -8.33 12.59 -4.97
CA VAL A 727 -7.27 12.03 -4.10
C VAL A 727 -6.22 13.10 -3.77
N LEU A 728 -5.74 13.84 -4.77
CA LEU A 728 -4.79 14.95 -4.57
C LEU A 728 -5.37 16.08 -3.71
N MET A 729 -6.61 16.48 -3.95
CA MET A 729 -7.29 17.50 -3.13
C MET A 729 -7.52 17.04 -1.69
N THR A 730 -7.82 15.76 -1.50
CA THR A 730 -7.96 15.17 -0.16
C THR A 730 -6.62 15.15 0.57
N MET A 731 -5.53 14.81 -0.13
CA MET A 731 -4.17 14.88 0.41
C MET A 731 -3.73 16.33 0.72
N MET A 732 -4.03 17.30 -0.15
CA MET A 732 -3.74 18.72 0.10
C MET A 732 -4.56 19.28 1.26
N LYS A 733 -5.85 18.96 1.35
CA LYS A 733 -6.68 19.37 2.50
C LYS A 733 -6.19 18.76 3.82
N ARG A 734 -5.62 17.55 3.79
CA ARG A 734 -4.98 16.97 4.98
C ARG A 734 -3.70 17.70 5.37
N ARG A 735 -2.88 18.15 4.41
CA ARG A 735 -1.67 18.96 4.68
C ARG A 735 -1.99 20.35 5.22
N LEU A 736 -3.07 20.97 4.76
CA LEU A 736 -3.47 22.33 5.21
C LEU A 736 -4.24 22.35 6.56
N ARG A 737 -4.68 21.18 7.06
CA ARG A 737 -5.31 21.07 8.40
C ARG A 737 -4.36 20.57 9.47
N GLY A 738 -3.12 20.28 9.12
CA GLY A 738 -2.05 19.86 10.03
C GLY A 738 -0.93 20.89 10.19
N ALA A 739 -1.19 22.17 9.81
CA ALA A 739 -0.33 23.32 10.10
C ALA A 739 -0.97 24.19 11.18
#